data_fb94d0ad9ee5a1569b7ae4f880618494
#
_entry.id   fb94d0ad9ee5a1569b7ae4f880618494
#
_cell.length_a   1.000
_cell.length_b   1.000
_cell.length_c   1.000
_cell.angle_alpha   90.00
_cell.angle_beta   90.00
_cell.angle_gamma   90.00
#
_symmetry.space_group_name_H-M   'P 1'
#
loop_
_entity.id
_entity.type
_entity.pdbx_description
1 polymer ?
#
loop_
_entity_poly.entity_id
_entity_poly.type
_entity_poly.pdbx_seq_one_letter_code
_entity_poly.pdbx_strand_id
1 'polypeptide(L)'
;MKIQKRDGRVVPYEEDKIRKAIHKANNEVEERYRASEGLIEEILEDVQQEGRQTQTVEHIQDMIEEHLVEHNKYTLAKKYIVYRYQRSLLRKSNTTDESILKLIRNENKELAEENSNKNTRLASTQRDYIAGEVSRDVTRRLLLPEHIAMAHDNGVLHFHDADYFIQPIFNCCLINIKDMLDNGTSINGKMIESPKSFQVACTVTTQIIAAVASNQYGGQSVNIKHLGKYLRKSREKFAKQLEDEFGDTLDQAAKDKIVQMRLHDELKSGVQTIQYQINTLMTTNGQSPFVTLFLHIDENDEYVEETVQIIMEILRQRIEGTKNEKGVYVTPAFPKLVYVLDENNCLKGGKYDYVTKLAAQCSAKRMYPDYISAKKMRENYEGNVFSCMGCRSFLSPWKDENGEYKWEGRFNQGVVSINLPQIGILAKGNEEKFWKLLDERLELCYEALMCRHKALEGVVSDVSPIHWQYGAIARLKKGETIDKYLHNGYSTMSLGYIGLYEMTYLMKGCSQTVEPGKEFALRVMDYTKDRCAKWKEETGIAFSLYGTPAETLCYRFARIDREKYGDISNVTDKGYYTNSYHVDVREKIDAFTKFKIESEFQNKSLGGAISYVEVPNLTNNVEAIEEVIRFIYDNIQYGEFNTKSDYCQVCGYDGEIMINDNMEWECPQCHNKDHAKMNVTRRTCGYLGENFWNAGKTKEIKARVLHL
;
A
#
# COMPACT_ATOMS: atom_id res chain seq x y z
N MET A 1 -6.17 38.84 21.64
CA MET A 1 -5.58 37.51 21.71
C MET A 1 -6.47 36.51 21.01
N LYS A 2 -5.91 35.51 20.33
CA LYS A 2 -6.62 34.43 19.65
C LYS A 2 -6.19 33.09 20.24
N ILE A 3 -7.09 32.11 20.19
CA ILE A 3 -6.83 30.77 20.70
C ILE A 3 -6.86 29.78 19.54
N GLN A 4 -5.77 29.03 19.36
CA GLN A 4 -5.75 27.89 18.49
C GLN A 4 -6.32 26.70 19.21
N LYS A 5 -7.49 26.24 18.75
CA LYS A 5 -8.10 25.01 19.24
C LYS A 5 -7.31 23.78 18.80
N ARG A 6 -7.53 22.65 19.44
CA ARG A 6 -6.89 21.36 19.13
C ARG A 6 -7.15 20.86 17.72
N ASP A 7 -8.26 21.26 17.11
CA ASP A 7 -8.65 21.00 15.73
C ASP A 7 -8.00 21.97 14.72
N GLY A 8 -7.07 22.83 15.17
CA GLY A 8 -6.36 23.83 14.36
C GLY A 8 -7.11 25.14 14.15
N ARG A 9 -8.41 25.20 14.44
CA ARG A 9 -9.19 26.45 14.28
C ARG A 9 -8.72 27.54 15.23
N VAL A 10 -8.58 28.74 14.72
CA VAL A 10 -8.24 29.91 15.51
C VAL A 10 -9.52 30.69 15.82
N VAL A 11 -9.81 30.85 17.11
CA VAL A 11 -11.01 31.52 17.63
C VAL A 11 -10.63 32.69 18.54
N PRO A 12 -11.51 33.66 18.77
CA PRO A 12 -11.30 34.69 19.78
C PRO A 12 -11.10 34.08 21.17
N TYR A 13 -10.30 34.75 22.01
CA TYR A 13 -10.14 34.42 23.41
C TYR A 13 -11.45 34.68 24.17
N GLU A 14 -11.90 33.72 24.94
CA GLU A 14 -13.08 33.80 25.79
C GLU A 14 -12.70 33.45 27.25
N GLU A 15 -12.48 34.44 28.06
CA GLU A 15 -12.09 34.34 29.48
C GLU A 15 -13.02 33.46 30.31
N ASP A 16 -14.32 33.60 30.08
CA ASP A 16 -15.37 32.83 30.76
C ASP A 16 -15.20 31.31 30.66
N LYS A 17 -14.57 30.83 29.64
CA LYS A 17 -14.31 29.37 29.47
C LYS A 17 -13.27 28.87 30.47
N ILE A 18 -12.22 29.67 30.71
CA ILE A 18 -11.16 29.34 31.66
C ILE A 18 -11.74 29.43 33.07
N ARG A 19 -12.42 30.53 33.42
CA ARG A 19 -13.10 30.75 34.70
C ARG A 19 -14.02 29.58 35.02
N LYS A 20 -14.91 29.19 34.14
CA LYS A 20 -15.81 28.04 34.29
C LYS A 20 -15.08 26.72 34.50
N ALA A 21 -13.93 26.52 33.88
CA ALA A 21 -13.15 25.29 34.03
C ALA A 21 -12.53 25.20 35.42
N ILE A 22 -11.97 26.31 35.94
CA ILE A 22 -11.42 26.37 37.32
C ILE A 22 -12.53 26.22 38.35
N HIS A 23 -13.67 26.90 38.19
CA HIS A 23 -14.82 26.74 39.09
C HIS A 23 -15.37 25.31 39.14
N LYS A 24 -15.40 24.60 38.01
CA LYS A 24 -15.79 23.18 38.02
C LYS A 24 -14.83 22.33 38.84
N ALA A 25 -13.51 22.56 38.72
CA ALA A 25 -12.53 21.89 39.55
C ALA A 25 -12.66 22.27 41.04
N ASN A 26 -12.92 23.56 41.36
CA ASN A 26 -13.18 24.03 42.69
C ASN A 26 -14.35 23.28 43.36
N ASN A 27 -15.41 22.98 42.62
CA ASN A 27 -16.58 22.28 43.17
C ASN A 27 -16.30 20.80 43.52
N GLU A 28 -15.18 20.24 43.07
CA GLU A 28 -14.77 18.86 43.36
C GLU A 28 -13.80 18.73 44.54
N VAL A 29 -13.44 19.87 45.17
CA VAL A 29 -12.55 19.90 46.33
C VAL A 29 -13.19 20.63 47.51
N GLU A 30 -12.74 20.29 48.75
CA GLU A 30 -13.15 20.98 49.94
C GLU A 30 -12.77 22.46 49.84
N GLU A 31 -13.54 23.33 50.50
CA GLU A 31 -13.42 24.80 50.45
C GLU A 31 -12.01 25.31 50.74
N ARG A 32 -11.30 24.69 51.68
CA ARG A 32 -9.91 25.06 52.05
C ARG A 32 -8.89 24.86 50.91
N TYR A 33 -9.19 24.01 49.93
CA TYR A 33 -8.30 23.72 48.81
C TYR A 33 -8.68 24.49 47.56
N ARG A 34 -9.80 25.22 47.55
CA ARG A 34 -10.27 25.97 46.38
C ARG A 34 -9.35 27.13 46.03
N ALA A 35 -9.27 27.46 44.78
CA ALA A 35 -8.74 28.74 44.30
C ALA A 35 -9.73 29.85 44.65
N SER A 36 -9.23 30.96 45.22
CA SER A 36 -10.01 32.17 45.45
C SER A 36 -10.29 32.89 44.13
N GLU A 37 -11.30 33.75 44.10
CA GLU A 37 -11.55 34.60 42.92
C GLU A 37 -10.32 35.46 42.56
N GLY A 38 -9.57 35.96 43.58
CA GLY A 38 -8.35 36.71 43.32
C GLY A 38 -7.27 35.90 42.57
N LEU A 39 -7.09 34.61 42.94
CA LEU A 39 -6.17 33.74 42.21
C LEU A 39 -6.67 33.41 40.79
N ILE A 40 -7.98 33.29 40.60
CA ILE A 40 -8.55 33.06 39.28
C ILE A 40 -8.32 34.29 38.39
N GLU A 41 -8.51 35.50 38.92
CA GLU A 41 -8.21 36.73 38.16
C GLU A 41 -6.72 36.84 37.80
N GLU A 42 -5.81 36.54 38.73
CA GLU A 42 -4.38 36.54 38.51
C GLU A 42 -4.00 35.58 37.35
N ILE A 43 -4.52 34.33 37.35
CA ILE A 43 -4.32 33.37 36.25
C ILE A 43 -4.83 33.93 34.93
N LEU A 44 -6.00 34.58 34.91
CA LEU A 44 -6.58 35.14 33.70
C LEU A 44 -5.77 36.33 33.15
N GLU A 45 -5.25 37.18 34.05
CA GLU A 45 -4.38 38.29 33.66
C GLU A 45 -3.06 37.78 33.07
N ASP A 46 -2.43 36.79 33.66
CA ASP A 46 -1.17 36.23 33.17
C ASP A 46 -1.32 35.54 31.81
N VAL A 47 -2.41 34.80 31.63
CA VAL A 47 -2.76 34.24 30.31
C VAL A 47 -2.92 35.34 29.25
N GLN A 48 -3.45 36.51 29.60
CA GLN A 48 -3.60 37.63 28.69
C GLN A 48 -2.29 38.39 28.45
N GLN A 49 -1.42 38.49 29.45
CA GLN A 49 -0.19 39.28 29.41
C GLN A 49 0.98 38.56 28.75
N GLU A 50 0.91 37.24 28.48
CA GLU A 50 2.01 36.44 27.90
C GLU A 50 2.47 36.96 26.50
N GLY A 51 1.77 37.93 25.91
CA GLY A 51 2.21 38.68 24.71
C GLY A 51 2.14 37.94 23.40
N ARG A 52 1.69 36.69 23.34
CA ARG A 52 1.53 35.95 22.11
C ARG A 52 0.23 36.30 21.41
N GLN A 53 0.28 36.61 20.13
CA GLN A 53 -0.92 36.90 19.33
C GLN A 53 -1.89 35.70 19.25
N THR A 54 -1.36 34.49 19.29
CA THR A 54 -2.13 33.23 19.27
C THR A 54 -1.51 32.23 20.27
N GLN A 55 -2.33 31.71 21.17
CA GLN A 55 -1.95 30.66 22.12
C GLN A 55 -2.72 29.38 21.85
N THR A 56 -2.15 28.22 22.21
CA THR A 56 -2.86 26.92 22.13
C THR A 56 -3.67 26.68 23.39
N VAL A 57 -4.73 25.87 23.31
CA VAL A 57 -5.53 25.46 24.48
C VAL A 57 -4.65 24.69 25.47
N GLU A 58 -3.71 23.87 24.99
CA GLU A 58 -2.78 23.11 25.83
C GLU A 58 -1.92 24.04 26.67
N HIS A 59 -1.31 25.03 26.05
CA HIS A 59 -0.43 25.98 26.72
C HIS A 59 -1.19 26.77 27.84
N ILE A 60 -2.41 27.19 27.54
CA ILE A 60 -3.26 27.84 28.59
C ILE A 60 -3.54 26.89 29.75
N GLN A 61 -3.81 25.61 29.45
CA GLN A 61 -4.07 24.64 30.52
C GLN A 61 -2.82 24.35 31.36
N ASP A 62 -1.64 24.30 30.71
CA ASP A 62 -0.37 24.12 31.41
C ASP A 62 -0.11 25.32 32.34
N MET A 63 -0.33 26.57 31.87
CA MET A 63 -0.24 27.76 32.69
C MET A 63 -1.19 27.70 33.94
N ILE A 64 -2.43 27.28 33.76
CA ILE A 64 -3.37 27.13 34.87
C ILE A 64 -2.85 26.11 35.89
N GLU A 65 -2.32 24.99 35.45
CA GLU A 65 -1.75 23.94 36.30
C GLU A 65 -0.54 24.46 37.08
N GLU A 66 0.38 25.17 36.43
CA GLU A 66 1.57 25.79 37.00
C GLU A 66 1.16 26.81 38.11
N HIS A 67 0.28 27.74 37.82
CA HIS A 67 -0.22 28.72 38.79
C HIS A 67 -0.89 28.08 40.00
N LEU A 68 -1.70 27.04 39.81
CA LEU A 68 -2.31 26.32 40.93
C LEU A 68 -1.27 25.62 41.80
N VAL A 69 -0.18 25.11 41.24
CA VAL A 69 0.93 24.49 41.97
C VAL A 69 1.75 25.55 42.70
N GLU A 70 2.10 26.67 42.07
CA GLU A 70 2.87 27.78 42.63
C GLU A 70 2.17 28.40 43.85
N HIS A 71 0.84 28.47 43.80
CA HIS A 71 0.03 28.97 44.92
C HIS A 71 -0.35 27.88 45.93
N ASN A 72 0.38 26.77 45.96
CA ASN A 72 0.20 25.65 46.90
C ASN A 72 -1.20 25.00 46.85
N LYS A 73 -1.93 25.13 45.75
CA LYS A 73 -3.24 24.50 45.52
C LYS A 73 -3.12 23.08 44.95
N TYR A 74 -2.21 22.26 45.47
CA TYR A 74 -1.86 20.92 44.95
C TYR A 74 -3.07 20.00 44.79
N THR A 75 -4.02 20.01 45.76
CA THR A 75 -5.21 19.16 45.69
C THR A 75 -6.11 19.56 44.53
N LEU A 76 -6.27 20.87 44.29
CA LEU A 76 -7.03 21.40 43.15
C LEU A 76 -6.33 21.15 41.86
N ALA A 77 -5.00 21.40 41.76
CA ALA A 77 -4.19 21.11 40.57
C ALA A 77 -4.31 19.65 40.15
N LYS A 78 -4.17 18.72 41.10
CA LYS A 78 -4.34 17.28 40.84
C LYS A 78 -5.74 16.96 40.29
N LYS A 79 -6.79 17.57 40.84
CA LYS A 79 -8.16 17.38 40.33
C LYS A 79 -8.34 17.97 38.94
N TYR A 80 -7.75 19.13 38.67
CA TYR A 80 -7.80 19.79 37.39
C TYR A 80 -7.08 18.96 36.31
N ILE A 81 -5.89 18.43 36.60
CA ILE A 81 -5.12 17.53 35.71
C ILE A 81 -5.91 16.25 35.39
N VAL A 82 -6.47 15.59 36.44
CA VAL A 82 -7.29 14.39 36.26
C VAL A 82 -8.54 14.68 35.42
N TYR A 83 -9.22 15.81 35.70
CA TYR A 83 -10.38 16.24 34.90
C TYR A 83 -9.99 16.51 33.44
N ARG A 84 -8.88 17.22 33.20
CA ARG A 84 -8.32 17.44 31.86
C ARG A 84 -8.05 16.11 31.12
N TYR A 85 -7.41 15.17 31.81
CA TYR A 85 -7.11 13.83 31.28
C TYR A 85 -8.38 13.05 30.94
N GLN A 86 -9.33 12.98 31.89
CA GLN A 86 -10.63 12.31 31.68
C GLN A 86 -11.42 12.93 30.51
N ARG A 87 -11.43 14.26 30.40
CA ARG A 87 -12.05 14.97 29.27
C ARG A 87 -11.34 14.69 27.94
N SER A 88 -10.04 14.51 27.96
CA SER A 88 -9.28 14.10 26.79
C SER A 88 -9.63 12.67 26.35
N LEU A 89 -9.73 11.75 27.30
CA LEU A 89 -10.16 10.37 27.06
C LEU A 89 -11.60 10.30 26.53
N LEU A 90 -12.55 11.01 27.17
CA LEU A 90 -13.96 11.05 26.72
C LEU A 90 -14.12 11.62 25.32
N ARG A 91 -13.34 12.63 24.96
CA ARG A 91 -13.36 13.17 23.59
C ARG A 91 -12.78 12.20 22.56
N LYS A 92 -11.72 11.47 22.94
CA LYS A 92 -11.11 10.44 22.08
C LYS A 92 -12.04 9.22 21.95
N SER A 93 -12.72 8.79 23.02
CA SER A 93 -13.70 7.69 22.97
C SER A 93 -14.94 8.06 22.16
N ASN A 94 -15.48 9.26 22.33
CA ASN A 94 -16.66 9.70 21.58
C ASN A 94 -16.43 9.76 20.07
N THR A 95 -15.20 10.05 19.59
CA THR A 95 -14.89 10.04 18.16
C THR A 95 -14.87 8.63 17.58
N THR A 96 -14.39 7.65 18.32
CA THR A 96 -14.35 6.25 17.89
C THR A 96 -15.73 5.64 17.86
N ASP A 97 -16.53 5.82 18.93
CA ASP A 97 -17.91 5.34 19.01
C ASP A 97 -18.78 5.98 17.92
N GLU A 98 -18.63 7.28 17.66
CA GLU A 98 -19.35 7.98 16.60
C GLU A 98 -18.95 7.47 15.22
N SER A 99 -17.66 7.22 14.98
CA SER A 99 -17.15 6.65 13.72
C SER A 99 -17.75 5.26 13.46
N ILE A 100 -17.78 4.39 14.49
CA ILE A 100 -18.36 3.05 14.42
C ILE A 100 -19.87 3.13 14.15
N LEU A 101 -20.61 3.99 14.87
CA LEU A 101 -22.05 4.15 14.66
C LEU A 101 -22.37 4.66 13.25
N LYS A 102 -21.62 5.63 12.74
CA LYS A 102 -21.74 6.13 11.37
C LYS A 102 -21.44 5.04 10.33
N LEU A 103 -20.44 4.19 10.60
CA LEU A 103 -20.09 3.06 9.74
C LEU A 103 -21.27 2.06 9.66
N ILE A 104 -21.83 1.67 10.80
CA ILE A 104 -22.98 0.73 10.86
C ILE A 104 -24.18 1.28 10.12
N ARG A 105 -24.41 2.60 10.15
CA ARG A 105 -25.49 3.30 9.45
C ARG A 105 -25.21 3.58 7.99
N ASN A 106 -24.02 3.22 7.48
CA ASN A 106 -23.50 3.57 6.16
C ASN A 106 -23.41 5.10 5.90
N GLU A 107 -23.15 5.86 6.94
CA GLU A 107 -23.02 7.33 6.94
C GLU A 107 -21.54 7.79 6.99
N ASN A 108 -20.60 6.87 7.23
CA ASN A 108 -19.17 7.16 7.32
C ASN A 108 -18.53 7.15 5.93
N LYS A 109 -18.60 8.27 5.23
CA LYS A 109 -18.03 8.42 3.87
C LYS A 109 -16.51 8.28 3.85
N GLU A 110 -15.81 8.75 4.88
CA GLU A 110 -14.35 8.70 4.95
C GLU A 110 -13.86 7.24 4.94
N LEU A 111 -14.45 6.38 5.76
CA LEU A 111 -14.14 4.95 5.75
C LEU A 111 -14.64 4.24 4.48
N ALA A 112 -15.82 4.62 3.97
CA ALA A 112 -16.36 4.01 2.75
C ALA A 112 -15.49 4.25 1.51
N GLU A 113 -14.74 5.35 1.48
CA GLU A 113 -13.88 5.77 0.38
C GLU A 113 -12.38 5.56 0.68
N GLU A 114 -12.04 4.92 1.80
CA GLU A 114 -10.65 4.70 2.23
C GLU A 114 -9.92 3.69 1.33
N ASN A 115 -10.60 2.62 0.95
CA ASN A 115 -10.06 1.55 0.12
C ASN A 115 -11.05 1.17 -0.98
N SER A 116 -10.66 1.39 -2.23
CA SER A 116 -11.50 1.16 -3.41
C SER A 116 -11.91 -0.30 -3.63
N ASN A 117 -11.30 -1.25 -2.94
CA ASN A 117 -11.60 -2.68 -3.03
C ASN A 117 -12.40 -3.22 -1.82
N LYS A 118 -12.74 -2.37 -0.84
CA LYS A 118 -13.55 -2.74 0.32
C LYS A 118 -14.95 -2.13 0.24
N ASN A 119 -15.98 -2.98 0.29
CA ASN A 119 -17.36 -2.53 0.29
C ASN A 119 -17.92 -2.49 1.71
N THR A 120 -18.00 -1.32 2.31
CA THR A 120 -18.47 -1.10 3.70
C THR A 120 -19.93 -1.46 3.94
N ARG A 121 -20.72 -1.75 2.92
CA ARG A 121 -22.11 -2.24 3.06
C ARG A 121 -22.17 -3.72 3.42
N LEU A 122 -21.10 -4.47 3.21
CA LEU A 122 -21.03 -5.90 3.54
C LEU A 122 -20.71 -6.08 5.03
N ALA A 123 -21.43 -6.98 5.71
CA ALA A 123 -21.27 -7.24 7.13
C ALA A 123 -19.86 -7.74 7.49
N SER A 124 -19.23 -8.54 6.63
CA SER A 124 -17.83 -9.00 6.80
C SER A 124 -16.84 -7.83 6.77
N THR A 125 -17.00 -6.91 5.83
CA THR A 125 -16.16 -5.71 5.70
C THR A 125 -16.41 -4.74 6.86
N GLN A 126 -17.67 -4.57 7.30
CA GLN A 126 -17.99 -3.75 8.48
C GLN A 126 -17.30 -4.27 9.74
N ARG A 127 -17.23 -5.59 9.95
CA ARG A 127 -16.54 -6.20 11.10
C ARG A 127 -15.05 -5.87 11.10
N ASP A 128 -14.39 -5.95 9.95
CA ASP A 128 -12.99 -5.57 9.79
C ASP A 128 -12.77 -4.07 10.10
N TYR A 129 -13.60 -3.20 9.55
CA TYR A 129 -13.53 -1.76 9.84
C TYR A 129 -13.80 -1.40 11.31
N ILE A 130 -14.73 -2.08 11.97
CA ILE A 130 -14.97 -1.89 13.42
C ILE A 130 -13.72 -2.28 14.20
N ALA A 131 -13.11 -3.42 13.91
CA ALA A 131 -11.86 -3.84 14.51
C ALA A 131 -10.73 -2.84 14.22
N GLY A 132 -10.65 -2.33 12.99
CA GLY A 132 -9.71 -1.31 12.57
C GLY A 132 -9.86 0.01 13.33
N GLU A 133 -11.07 0.52 13.54
CA GLU A 133 -11.32 1.75 14.30
C GLU A 133 -10.90 1.60 15.78
N VAL A 134 -11.18 0.46 16.39
CA VAL A 134 -10.72 0.14 17.74
C VAL A 134 -9.19 0.06 17.78
N SER A 135 -8.58 -0.60 16.81
CA SER A 135 -7.12 -0.70 16.71
C SER A 135 -6.46 0.67 16.54
N ARG A 136 -6.98 1.53 15.64
CA ARG A 136 -6.47 2.90 15.44
C ARG A 136 -6.50 3.71 16.73
N ASP A 137 -7.60 3.65 17.48
CA ASP A 137 -7.74 4.37 18.74
C ASP A 137 -6.74 3.87 19.79
N VAL A 138 -6.65 2.55 19.98
CA VAL A 138 -5.69 1.94 20.92
C VAL A 138 -4.24 2.24 20.50
N THR A 139 -3.92 2.11 19.24
CA THR A 139 -2.58 2.41 18.70
C THR A 139 -2.16 3.83 19.02
N ARG A 140 -3.02 4.81 18.74
CA ARG A 140 -2.72 6.23 18.92
C ARG A 140 -2.68 6.65 20.41
N ARG A 141 -3.53 6.07 21.24
CA ARG A 141 -3.65 6.46 22.66
C ARG A 141 -2.68 5.75 23.58
N LEU A 142 -2.36 4.47 23.28
CA LEU A 142 -1.71 3.59 24.25
C LEU A 142 -0.40 2.99 23.76
N LEU A 143 -0.25 2.73 22.46
CA LEU A 143 0.87 1.96 21.95
C LEU A 143 1.97 2.83 21.34
N LEU A 144 1.61 3.94 20.68
CA LEU A 144 2.59 4.89 20.16
C LEU A 144 3.02 5.90 21.22
N PRO A 145 4.29 6.33 21.25
CA PRO A 145 4.71 7.50 21.98
C PRO A 145 3.86 8.72 21.59
N GLU A 146 3.53 9.57 22.54
CA GLU A 146 2.61 10.70 22.33
C GLU A 146 3.07 11.61 21.18
N HIS A 147 4.35 11.93 21.10
CA HIS A 147 4.91 12.78 20.05
C HIS A 147 4.82 12.15 18.65
N ILE A 148 4.91 10.82 18.53
CA ILE A 148 4.71 10.08 17.26
C ILE A 148 3.23 10.09 16.87
N ALA A 149 2.32 9.84 17.82
CA ALA A 149 0.88 9.94 17.58
C ALA A 149 0.48 11.36 17.15
N MET A 150 1.03 12.40 17.80
CA MET A 150 0.83 13.79 17.41
C MET A 150 1.41 14.11 16.04
N ALA A 151 2.59 13.59 15.69
CA ALA A 151 3.19 13.76 14.37
C ALA A 151 2.33 13.15 13.28
N HIS A 152 1.76 11.96 13.54
CA HIS A 152 0.79 11.32 12.64
C HIS A 152 -0.48 12.16 12.47
N ASP A 153 -1.10 12.60 13.57
CA ASP A 153 -2.34 13.37 13.56
C ASP A 153 -2.17 14.72 12.86
N ASN A 154 -1.01 15.34 13.04
CA ASN A 154 -0.64 16.61 12.43
C ASN A 154 -0.16 16.51 10.97
N GLY A 155 -0.14 15.32 10.39
CA GLY A 155 0.28 15.12 9.01
C GLY A 155 1.78 15.37 8.77
N VAL A 156 2.61 15.30 9.81
CA VAL A 156 4.08 15.37 9.70
C VAL A 156 4.61 14.10 9.08
N LEU A 157 4.08 12.98 9.55
CA LEU A 157 4.30 11.63 9.01
C LEU A 157 2.97 10.86 8.97
N HIS A 158 2.98 9.71 8.31
CA HIS A 158 1.90 8.75 8.35
C HIS A 158 2.42 7.39 8.83
N PHE A 159 1.92 6.96 9.98
CA PHE A 159 2.09 5.61 10.49
C PHE A 159 1.06 4.73 9.78
N HIS A 160 1.49 3.96 8.76
CA HIS A 160 0.58 3.14 7.97
C HIS A 160 -0.07 2.04 8.80
N ASP A 161 -1.24 1.59 8.39
CA ASP A 161 -1.90 0.39 8.92
C ASP A 161 -2.01 0.36 10.46
N ALA A 162 -2.32 1.52 11.07
CA ALA A 162 -2.58 1.63 12.50
C ALA A 162 -3.83 0.83 12.92
N ASP A 163 -4.70 0.52 11.97
CA ASP A 163 -5.87 -0.34 12.09
C ASP A 163 -5.55 -1.84 12.29
N TYR A 164 -4.29 -2.24 12.08
CA TYR A 164 -3.81 -3.60 12.34
C TYR A 164 -2.69 -3.68 13.38
N PHE A 165 -2.19 -2.55 13.87
CA PHE A 165 -0.98 -2.48 14.69
C PHE A 165 -1.10 -3.13 16.08
N ILE A 166 -2.29 -3.29 16.62
CA ILE A 166 -2.49 -3.99 17.90
C ILE A 166 -2.20 -5.50 17.80
N GLN A 167 -2.16 -6.04 16.58
CA GLN A 167 -1.87 -7.45 16.34
C GLN A 167 -0.40 -7.60 15.96
N PRO A 168 0.28 -8.67 16.41
CA PRO A 168 1.69 -8.92 16.08
C PRO A 168 1.83 -9.53 14.68
N ILE A 169 1.38 -8.80 13.67
CA ILE A 169 1.42 -9.14 12.24
C ILE A 169 2.23 -8.10 11.47
N PHE A 170 2.72 -8.48 10.32
CA PHE A 170 3.57 -7.65 9.47
C PHE A 170 2.88 -7.25 8.16
N ASN A 171 3.53 -6.41 7.38
CA ASN A 171 2.95 -5.82 6.18
C ASN A 171 2.84 -6.83 5.02
N CYS A 172 3.91 -7.11 4.32
CA CYS A 172 3.93 -7.86 3.06
C CYS A 172 4.95 -9.00 3.10
N CYS A 173 4.74 -10.06 2.28
CA CYS A 173 5.72 -11.13 2.13
C CYS A 173 5.83 -11.68 0.70
N LEU A 174 6.96 -12.33 0.42
CA LEU A 174 7.13 -13.28 -0.67
C LEU A 174 6.89 -14.69 -0.14
N ILE A 175 5.79 -15.31 -0.51
CA ILE A 175 5.47 -16.65 -0.04
C ILE A 175 6.49 -17.65 -0.60
N ASN A 176 7.08 -18.47 0.25
CA ASN A 176 7.88 -19.61 -0.19
C ASN A 176 6.95 -20.77 -0.62
N ILE A 177 6.24 -20.53 -1.73
CA ILE A 177 5.27 -21.49 -2.26
C ILE A 177 5.92 -22.80 -2.66
N LYS A 178 7.20 -22.76 -3.10
CA LYS A 178 7.98 -23.95 -3.43
C LYS A 178 8.09 -24.87 -2.22
N ASP A 179 8.51 -24.35 -1.09
CA ASP A 179 8.65 -25.14 0.13
C ASP A 179 7.31 -25.72 0.60
N MET A 180 6.24 -24.89 0.56
CA MET A 180 4.90 -25.33 0.99
C MET A 180 4.30 -26.42 0.13
N LEU A 181 4.52 -26.39 -1.18
CA LEU A 181 4.04 -27.40 -2.11
C LEU A 181 4.91 -28.66 -2.11
N ASP A 182 6.24 -28.52 -1.98
CA ASP A 182 7.14 -29.67 -1.99
C ASP A 182 7.10 -30.47 -0.69
N ASN A 183 7.07 -29.79 0.46
CA ASN A 183 7.15 -30.41 1.79
C ASN A 183 5.78 -30.51 2.49
N GLY A 184 4.72 -30.05 1.84
CA GLY A 184 3.41 -29.91 2.46
C GLY A 184 3.29 -28.72 3.41
N THR A 185 2.08 -28.43 3.81
CA THR A 185 1.74 -27.32 4.72
C THR A 185 0.57 -27.69 5.61
N SER A 186 0.23 -26.86 6.59
CA SER A 186 -0.97 -27.05 7.40
C SER A 186 -1.84 -25.80 7.40
N ILE A 187 -3.12 -25.96 7.15
CA ILE A 187 -4.12 -24.89 7.19
C ILE A 187 -5.22 -25.31 8.17
N ASN A 188 -5.52 -24.46 9.15
CA ASN A 188 -6.51 -24.73 10.20
C ASN A 188 -6.30 -26.10 10.89
N GLY A 189 -5.04 -26.46 11.16
CA GLY A 189 -4.68 -27.73 11.83
C GLY A 189 -4.87 -28.98 10.97
N LYS A 190 -5.08 -28.83 9.65
CA LYS A 190 -5.16 -29.96 8.72
C LYS A 190 -3.94 -29.98 7.82
N MET A 191 -3.25 -31.13 7.80
CA MET A 191 -2.09 -31.34 6.95
C MET A 191 -2.52 -31.42 5.48
N ILE A 192 -1.81 -30.72 4.62
CA ILE A 192 -1.94 -30.77 3.16
C ILE A 192 -0.62 -31.28 2.62
N GLU A 193 -0.67 -32.49 2.03
CA GLU A 193 0.51 -33.11 1.43
C GLU A 193 0.89 -32.49 0.09
N SER A 194 2.10 -32.78 -0.38
CA SER A 194 2.58 -32.34 -1.69
C SER A 194 1.62 -32.74 -2.81
N PRO A 195 1.19 -31.79 -3.68
CA PRO A 195 0.29 -32.08 -4.80
C PRO A 195 0.90 -33.11 -5.78
N LYS A 196 0.02 -33.92 -6.37
CA LYS A 196 0.40 -34.91 -7.40
C LYS A 196 -0.04 -34.50 -8.81
N SER A 197 -0.69 -33.35 -8.97
CA SER A 197 -1.14 -32.82 -10.25
C SER A 197 -1.19 -31.31 -10.25
N PHE A 198 -1.24 -30.70 -11.41
CA PHE A 198 -1.32 -29.25 -11.57
C PHE A 198 -2.62 -28.67 -10.98
N GLN A 199 -3.77 -29.31 -11.25
CA GLN A 199 -5.06 -28.86 -10.72
C GLN A 199 -5.05 -28.80 -9.19
N VAL A 200 -4.50 -29.83 -8.53
CA VAL A 200 -4.40 -29.85 -7.06
C VAL A 200 -3.42 -28.78 -6.56
N ALA A 201 -2.28 -28.60 -7.25
CA ALA A 201 -1.32 -27.54 -6.90
C ALA A 201 -1.93 -26.16 -6.99
N CYS A 202 -2.73 -25.87 -8.02
CA CYS A 202 -3.48 -24.60 -8.14
C CYS A 202 -4.47 -24.43 -6.98
N THR A 203 -5.24 -25.45 -6.64
CA THR A 203 -6.20 -25.42 -5.52
C THR A 203 -5.49 -25.15 -4.18
N VAL A 204 -4.41 -25.88 -3.90
CA VAL A 204 -3.62 -25.70 -2.65
C VAL A 204 -3.01 -24.30 -2.62
N THR A 205 -2.50 -23.80 -3.75
CA THR A 205 -1.94 -22.45 -3.84
C THR A 205 -2.96 -21.40 -3.46
N THR A 206 -4.21 -21.50 -3.92
CA THR A 206 -5.26 -20.54 -3.56
C THR A 206 -5.66 -20.62 -2.09
N GLN A 207 -5.66 -21.80 -1.49
CA GLN A 207 -5.88 -21.98 -0.05
C GLN A 207 -4.74 -21.34 0.77
N ILE A 208 -3.49 -21.52 0.35
CA ILE A 208 -2.33 -20.87 0.96
C ILE A 208 -2.46 -19.34 0.87
N ILE A 209 -2.78 -18.81 -0.30
CA ILE A 209 -2.99 -17.37 -0.51
C ILE A 209 -4.04 -16.82 0.46
N ALA A 210 -5.18 -17.49 0.60
CA ALA A 210 -6.25 -17.05 1.50
C ALA A 210 -5.83 -17.10 2.98
N ALA A 211 -5.12 -18.16 3.39
CA ALA A 211 -4.62 -18.32 4.74
C ALA A 211 -3.56 -17.30 5.09
N VAL A 212 -2.60 -17.03 4.20
CA VAL A 212 -1.57 -15.99 4.37
C VAL A 212 -2.20 -14.60 4.43
N ALA A 213 -3.10 -14.26 3.50
CA ALA A 213 -3.79 -12.97 3.47
C ALA A 213 -4.61 -12.70 4.74
N SER A 214 -5.09 -13.73 5.41
CA SER A 214 -5.84 -13.61 6.68
C SER A 214 -4.94 -13.42 7.92
N ASN A 215 -3.62 -13.51 7.76
CA ASN A 215 -2.65 -13.44 8.86
C ASN A 215 -1.60 -12.32 8.69
N GLN A 216 -1.81 -11.42 7.72
CA GLN A 216 -1.03 -10.21 7.49
C GLN A 216 -1.96 -9.10 6.99
N TYR A 217 -1.51 -7.85 6.96
CA TYR A 217 -2.38 -6.74 6.54
C TYR A 217 -2.08 -6.21 5.13
N GLY A 218 -0.89 -6.42 4.59
CA GLY A 218 -0.51 -6.00 3.23
C GLY A 218 -0.58 -7.13 2.20
N GLY A 219 0.07 -6.91 1.07
CA GLY A 219 0.06 -7.83 -0.05
C GLY A 219 1.05 -8.99 0.08
N GLN A 220 0.84 -9.98 -0.75
CA GLN A 220 1.69 -11.15 -0.87
C GLN A 220 1.98 -11.43 -2.34
N SER A 221 3.07 -12.15 -2.63
CA SER A 221 3.39 -12.54 -3.99
C SER A 221 3.72 -14.01 -4.09
N VAL A 222 3.30 -14.62 -5.19
CA VAL A 222 3.55 -16.01 -5.55
C VAL A 222 4.29 -16.06 -6.88
N ASN A 223 5.39 -16.77 -6.91
CA ASN A 223 6.14 -17.02 -8.15
C ASN A 223 5.54 -18.23 -8.88
N ILE A 224 4.98 -17.99 -10.05
CA ILE A 224 4.27 -19.00 -10.85
C ILE A 224 5.19 -20.11 -11.37
N LYS A 225 6.49 -19.86 -11.51
CA LYS A 225 7.43 -20.89 -11.99
C LYS A 225 7.38 -22.20 -11.14
N HIS A 226 7.08 -22.07 -9.85
CA HIS A 226 7.00 -23.25 -8.97
C HIS A 226 5.81 -24.18 -9.25
N LEU A 227 4.85 -23.77 -10.08
CA LEU A 227 3.75 -24.61 -10.55
C LEU A 227 4.14 -25.46 -11.77
N GLY A 228 5.19 -25.09 -12.50
CA GLY A 228 5.68 -25.82 -13.69
C GLY A 228 5.96 -27.28 -13.41
N LYS A 229 6.61 -27.59 -12.29
CA LYS A 229 6.87 -28.97 -11.81
C LYS A 229 5.60 -29.82 -11.78
N TYR A 230 4.48 -29.25 -11.34
CA TYR A 230 3.21 -29.97 -11.17
C TYR A 230 2.49 -30.15 -12.52
N LEU A 231 2.70 -29.25 -13.49
CA LEU A 231 2.20 -29.44 -14.84
C LEU A 231 2.93 -30.60 -15.52
N ARG A 232 4.25 -30.72 -15.33
CA ARG A 232 5.03 -31.89 -15.80
C ARG A 232 4.55 -33.18 -15.14
N LYS A 233 4.33 -33.21 -13.83
CA LYS A 233 3.74 -34.37 -13.12
C LYS A 233 2.39 -34.79 -13.70
N SER A 234 1.53 -33.82 -14.08
CA SER A 234 0.25 -34.14 -14.72
C SER A 234 0.44 -34.76 -16.08
N ARG A 235 1.40 -34.27 -16.90
CA ARG A 235 1.76 -34.87 -18.19
C ARG A 235 2.19 -36.33 -18.01
N GLU A 236 3.11 -36.60 -17.09
CA GLU A 236 3.61 -37.94 -16.78
C GLU A 236 2.49 -38.86 -16.29
N LYS A 237 1.62 -38.36 -15.43
CA LYS A 237 0.43 -39.06 -14.94
C LYS A 237 -0.49 -39.48 -16.09
N PHE A 238 -0.80 -38.55 -17.01
CA PHE A 238 -1.68 -38.86 -18.14
C PHE A 238 -1.04 -39.84 -19.10
N ALA A 239 0.27 -39.72 -19.37
CA ALA A 239 1.00 -40.68 -20.20
C ALA A 239 0.95 -42.11 -19.59
N LYS A 240 1.19 -42.21 -18.27
CA LYS A 240 1.10 -43.48 -17.57
C LYS A 240 -0.31 -44.08 -17.60
N GLN A 241 -1.33 -43.25 -17.34
CA GLN A 241 -2.73 -43.69 -17.42
C GLN A 241 -3.09 -44.26 -18.77
N LEU A 242 -2.66 -43.62 -19.87
CA LEU A 242 -2.92 -44.12 -21.23
C LEU A 242 -2.17 -45.43 -21.50
N GLU A 243 -0.95 -45.56 -20.99
CA GLU A 243 -0.22 -46.82 -21.11
C GLU A 243 -0.93 -47.96 -20.37
N ASP A 244 -1.39 -47.70 -19.15
CA ASP A 244 -2.11 -48.68 -18.32
C ASP A 244 -3.50 -49.02 -18.89
N GLU A 245 -4.20 -48.06 -19.54
CA GLU A 245 -5.55 -48.23 -20.11
C GLU A 245 -5.55 -48.90 -21.49
N PHE A 246 -4.58 -48.57 -22.35
CA PHE A 246 -4.60 -48.94 -23.78
C PHE A 246 -3.40 -49.78 -24.22
N GLY A 247 -2.27 -49.75 -23.52
CA GLY A 247 -1.04 -50.49 -23.88
C GLY A 247 -0.71 -50.32 -25.36
N ASP A 248 -0.48 -51.41 -26.04
CA ASP A 248 -0.15 -51.45 -27.50
C ASP A 248 -1.37 -51.20 -28.41
N THR A 249 -2.58 -51.00 -27.88
CA THR A 249 -3.81 -50.78 -28.62
C THR A 249 -3.81 -49.41 -29.37
N LEU A 250 -3.12 -48.41 -28.82
CA LEU A 250 -2.91 -47.11 -29.41
C LEU A 250 -1.44 -46.91 -29.81
N ASP A 251 -1.22 -46.31 -30.98
CA ASP A 251 0.13 -45.87 -31.35
C ASP A 251 0.60 -44.69 -30.50
N GLN A 252 1.90 -44.44 -30.46
CA GLN A 252 2.50 -43.38 -29.61
C GLN A 252 2.01 -42.00 -30.02
N ALA A 253 1.80 -41.70 -31.29
CA ALA A 253 1.32 -40.40 -31.76
C ALA A 253 -0.10 -40.13 -31.29
N ALA A 254 -0.97 -41.15 -31.27
CA ALA A 254 -2.33 -41.03 -30.70
C ALA A 254 -2.29 -40.83 -29.19
N LYS A 255 -1.45 -41.55 -28.44
CA LYS A 255 -1.25 -41.37 -27.02
C LYS A 255 -0.78 -39.96 -26.72
N ASP A 256 0.26 -39.48 -27.39
CA ASP A 256 0.82 -38.14 -27.22
C ASP A 256 -0.24 -37.04 -27.49
N LYS A 257 -1.07 -37.19 -28.50
CA LYS A 257 -2.18 -36.26 -28.79
C LYS A 257 -3.21 -36.23 -27.66
N ILE A 258 -3.59 -37.38 -27.12
CA ILE A 258 -4.54 -37.47 -26.01
C ILE A 258 -3.93 -36.86 -24.72
N VAL A 259 -2.64 -37.13 -24.45
CA VAL A 259 -1.93 -36.49 -23.32
C VAL A 259 -1.98 -34.97 -23.45
N GLN A 260 -1.68 -34.42 -24.64
CA GLN A 260 -1.71 -32.99 -24.86
C GLN A 260 -3.12 -32.40 -24.67
N MET A 261 -4.16 -33.09 -25.12
CA MET A 261 -5.55 -32.65 -24.89
C MET A 261 -5.92 -32.62 -23.42
N ARG A 262 -5.66 -33.71 -22.69
CA ARG A 262 -5.92 -33.81 -21.23
C ARG A 262 -5.13 -32.76 -20.46
N LEU A 263 -3.87 -32.55 -20.83
CA LEU A 263 -2.98 -31.56 -20.20
C LEU A 263 -3.48 -30.13 -20.45
N HIS A 264 -3.93 -29.82 -21.66
CA HIS A 264 -4.51 -28.52 -22.00
C HIS A 264 -5.77 -28.22 -21.18
N ASP A 265 -6.66 -29.21 -21.04
CA ASP A 265 -7.89 -29.07 -20.23
C ASP A 265 -7.57 -28.87 -18.74
N GLU A 266 -6.59 -29.60 -18.21
CA GLU A 266 -6.14 -29.41 -16.83
C GLU A 266 -5.44 -28.08 -16.60
N LEU A 267 -4.61 -27.62 -17.54
CA LEU A 267 -3.96 -26.31 -17.51
C LEU A 267 -5.00 -25.18 -17.46
N LYS A 268 -5.98 -25.24 -18.36
CA LYS A 268 -7.09 -24.27 -18.41
C LYS A 268 -7.88 -24.25 -17.10
N SER A 269 -8.27 -25.42 -16.60
CA SER A 269 -9.06 -25.55 -15.37
C SER A 269 -8.27 -25.11 -14.13
N GLY A 270 -6.98 -25.43 -14.03
CA GLY A 270 -6.13 -25.01 -12.93
C GLY A 270 -5.92 -23.50 -12.86
N VAL A 271 -5.64 -22.86 -14.00
CA VAL A 271 -5.52 -21.40 -14.09
C VAL A 271 -6.85 -20.71 -13.79
N GLN A 272 -7.96 -21.25 -14.29
CA GLN A 272 -9.29 -20.75 -13.97
C GLN A 272 -9.59 -20.84 -12.46
N THR A 273 -9.17 -21.92 -11.81
CA THR A 273 -9.29 -22.09 -10.35
C THR A 273 -8.55 -20.96 -9.62
N ILE A 274 -7.31 -20.64 -9.99
CA ILE A 274 -6.56 -19.54 -9.39
C ILE A 274 -7.32 -18.21 -9.55
N GLN A 275 -7.75 -17.89 -10.77
CA GLN A 275 -8.40 -16.60 -11.03
C GLN A 275 -9.72 -16.46 -10.28
N TYR A 276 -10.60 -17.44 -10.36
CA TYR A 276 -11.93 -17.36 -9.75
C TYR A 276 -11.87 -17.46 -8.23
N GLN A 277 -11.06 -18.35 -7.66
CA GLN A 277 -10.98 -18.45 -6.20
C GLN A 277 -10.42 -17.19 -5.56
N ILE A 278 -9.39 -16.56 -6.14
CA ILE A 278 -8.87 -15.29 -5.61
C ILE A 278 -9.94 -14.20 -5.60
N ASN A 279 -10.78 -14.12 -6.63
CA ASN A 279 -11.83 -13.10 -6.73
C ASN A 279 -13.08 -13.41 -5.91
N THR A 280 -13.32 -14.67 -5.56
CA THR A 280 -14.52 -15.10 -4.81
C THR A 280 -14.29 -15.37 -3.33
N LEU A 281 -13.02 -15.44 -2.90
CA LEU A 281 -12.67 -15.59 -1.49
C LEU A 281 -12.71 -14.24 -0.77
N MET A 282 -13.35 -14.24 0.39
CA MET A 282 -13.32 -13.12 1.33
C MET A 282 -12.38 -13.49 2.48
N THR A 283 -11.33 -12.70 2.67
CA THR A 283 -10.40 -12.85 3.79
C THR A 283 -10.94 -12.21 5.05
N THR A 284 -10.27 -12.42 6.18
CA THR A 284 -10.60 -11.74 7.45
C THR A 284 -10.49 -10.23 7.35
N ASN A 285 -9.74 -9.71 6.37
CA ASN A 285 -9.57 -8.27 6.12
C ASN A 285 -10.72 -7.65 5.31
N GLY A 286 -11.83 -8.36 5.14
CA GLY A 286 -13.05 -7.86 4.50
C GLY A 286 -12.93 -7.56 2.99
N GLN A 287 -11.98 -8.19 2.32
CA GLN A 287 -11.74 -8.07 0.87
C GLN A 287 -11.17 -9.36 0.27
N SER A 288 -11.11 -9.43 -1.05
CA SER A 288 -10.37 -10.50 -1.75
C SER A 288 -8.88 -10.49 -1.37
N PRO A 289 -8.18 -11.65 -1.42
CA PRO A 289 -6.76 -11.70 -1.13
C PRO A 289 -5.96 -10.72 -2.00
N PHE A 290 -5.20 -9.83 -1.36
CA PHE A 290 -4.29 -8.93 -2.07
C PHE A 290 -3.03 -9.71 -2.48
N VAL A 291 -3.03 -10.26 -3.70
CA VAL A 291 -1.97 -11.12 -4.21
C VAL A 291 -1.46 -10.70 -5.57
N THR A 292 -0.14 -10.82 -5.74
CA THR A 292 0.57 -10.67 -7.01
C THR A 292 1.05 -12.02 -7.52
N LEU A 293 0.78 -12.33 -8.78
CA LEU A 293 1.37 -13.45 -9.49
C LEU A 293 2.58 -12.93 -10.29
N PHE A 294 3.75 -13.47 -9.99
CA PHE A 294 5.00 -13.10 -10.63
C PHE A 294 5.27 -14.04 -11.81
N LEU A 295 5.26 -13.46 -13.00
CA LEU A 295 5.34 -14.16 -14.28
C LEU A 295 6.75 -13.97 -14.86
N HIS A 296 7.69 -14.82 -14.47
CA HIS A 296 9.08 -14.79 -14.90
C HIS A 296 9.43 -16.02 -15.74
N ILE A 297 9.91 -15.80 -16.96
CA ILE A 297 10.44 -16.84 -17.86
C ILE A 297 11.94 -16.94 -17.61
N ASP A 298 12.34 -17.78 -16.66
CA ASP A 298 13.73 -18.02 -16.29
C ASP A 298 14.27 -19.20 -17.12
N GLU A 299 15.16 -18.94 -18.07
CA GLU A 299 15.73 -19.98 -18.94
C GLU A 299 16.56 -21.02 -18.20
N ASN A 300 17.03 -20.72 -17.01
CA ASN A 300 17.78 -21.65 -16.17
C ASN A 300 16.88 -22.57 -15.33
N ASP A 301 15.56 -22.35 -15.36
CA ASP A 301 14.61 -23.20 -14.65
C ASP A 301 14.32 -24.49 -15.45
N GLU A 302 14.40 -25.64 -14.79
CA GLU A 302 14.12 -26.96 -15.39
C GLU A 302 12.71 -27.03 -16.00
N TYR A 303 11.76 -26.26 -15.46
CA TYR A 303 10.34 -26.27 -15.84
C TYR A 303 9.95 -25.05 -16.68
N VAL A 304 10.90 -24.41 -17.37
CA VAL A 304 10.67 -23.18 -18.13
C VAL A 304 9.55 -23.34 -19.18
N GLU A 305 9.50 -24.44 -19.91
CA GLU A 305 8.49 -24.67 -20.95
C GLU A 305 7.08 -24.85 -20.36
N GLU A 306 6.96 -25.51 -19.23
CA GLU A 306 5.71 -25.62 -18.47
C GLU A 306 5.30 -24.23 -17.90
N THR A 307 6.26 -23.48 -17.40
CA THR A 307 6.05 -22.11 -16.89
C THR A 307 5.52 -21.18 -17.98
N VAL A 308 6.08 -21.25 -19.19
CA VAL A 308 5.60 -20.48 -20.35
C VAL A 308 4.15 -20.83 -20.68
N GLN A 309 3.78 -22.12 -20.67
CA GLN A 309 2.40 -22.55 -20.92
C GLN A 309 1.43 -21.98 -19.86
N ILE A 310 1.83 -22.01 -18.58
CA ILE A 310 1.02 -21.45 -17.47
C ILE A 310 0.88 -19.93 -17.64
N ILE A 311 1.95 -19.20 -17.93
CA ILE A 311 1.93 -17.75 -18.13
C ILE A 311 1.01 -17.39 -19.30
N MET A 312 1.12 -18.08 -20.43
CA MET A 312 0.26 -17.82 -21.58
C MET A 312 -1.21 -18.06 -21.26
N GLU A 313 -1.52 -19.13 -20.53
CA GLU A 313 -2.92 -19.40 -20.15
C GLU A 313 -3.46 -18.36 -19.15
N ILE A 314 -2.65 -17.89 -18.19
CA ILE A 314 -3.01 -16.78 -17.30
C ILE A 314 -3.33 -15.53 -18.11
N LEU A 315 -2.49 -15.17 -19.10
CA LEU A 315 -2.71 -13.99 -19.93
C LEU A 315 -3.97 -14.13 -20.81
N ARG A 316 -4.21 -15.30 -21.43
CA ARG A 316 -5.42 -15.55 -22.22
C ARG A 316 -6.69 -15.38 -21.40
N GLN A 317 -6.74 -16.01 -20.21
CA GLN A 317 -7.90 -15.89 -19.34
C GLN A 317 -8.06 -14.47 -18.77
N ARG A 318 -6.96 -13.74 -18.55
CA ARG A 318 -7.04 -12.33 -18.17
C ARG A 318 -7.57 -11.45 -19.29
N ILE A 319 -7.21 -11.70 -20.56
CA ILE A 319 -7.78 -11.00 -21.73
C ILE A 319 -9.29 -11.21 -21.80
N GLU A 320 -9.77 -12.42 -21.54
CA GLU A 320 -11.21 -12.70 -21.44
C GLU A 320 -11.85 -11.91 -20.28
N GLY A 321 -11.22 -11.91 -19.11
CA GLY A 321 -11.74 -11.28 -17.88
C GLY A 321 -12.52 -12.25 -17.00
N THR A 322 -13.20 -11.72 -15.99
CA THR A 322 -14.08 -12.49 -15.11
C THR A 322 -15.53 -12.03 -15.27
N LYS A 323 -16.47 -12.96 -15.21
CA LYS A 323 -17.90 -12.62 -15.27
C LYS A 323 -18.35 -11.99 -13.97
N ASN A 324 -18.99 -10.83 -14.07
CA ASN A 324 -19.73 -10.24 -12.96
C ASN A 324 -21.07 -10.98 -12.71
N GLU A 325 -21.84 -10.56 -11.73
CA GLU A 325 -23.15 -11.13 -11.38
C GLU A 325 -24.20 -11.12 -12.52
N LYS A 326 -23.99 -10.28 -13.53
CA LYS A 326 -24.85 -10.17 -14.72
C LYS A 326 -24.34 -10.97 -15.92
N GLY A 327 -23.25 -11.72 -15.73
CA GLY A 327 -22.64 -12.55 -16.77
C GLY A 327 -21.79 -11.78 -17.78
N VAL A 328 -21.47 -10.51 -17.51
CA VAL A 328 -20.61 -9.68 -18.35
C VAL A 328 -19.16 -9.85 -17.92
N TYR A 329 -18.25 -10.00 -18.89
CA TYR A 329 -16.80 -10.07 -18.62
C TYR A 329 -16.23 -8.69 -18.33
N VAL A 330 -15.70 -8.52 -17.12
CA VAL A 330 -15.08 -7.30 -16.63
C VAL A 330 -13.61 -7.52 -16.22
N THR A 331 -12.87 -6.45 -16.04
CA THR A 331 -11.48 -6.52 -15.57
C THR A 331 -11.46 -6.77 -14.05
N PRO A 332 -10.91 -7.89 -13.56
CA PRO A 332 -10.77 -8.11 -12.13
C PRO A 332 -9.58 -7.34 -11.57
N ALA A 333 -9.73 -6.79 -10.36
CA ALA A 333 -8.64 -6.12 -9.65
C ALA A 333 -7.52 -7.09 -9.24
N PHE A 334 -7.87 -8.33 -8.87
CA PHE A 334 -6.95 -9.38 -8.43
C PHE A 334 -7.10 -10.69 -9.23
N PRO A 335 -6.03 -11.52 -9.25
CA PRO A 335 -4.66 -11.25 -8.82
C PRO A 335 -4.01 -10.17 -9.67
N LYS A 336 -3.12 -9.36 -9.07
CA LYS A 336 -2.22 -8.50 -9.82
C LYS A 336 -1.25 -9.39 -10.63
N LEU A 337 -0.99 -9.05 -11.87
CA LEU A 337 -0.03 -9.75 -12.73
C LEU A 337 1.19 -8.87 -12.94
N VAL A 338 2.37 -9.41 -12.69
CA VAL A 338 3.65 -8.74 -12.92
C VAL A 338 4.50 -9.62 -13.85
N TYR A 339 4.76 -9.12 -15.04
CA TYR A 339 5.50 -9.82 -16.11
C TYR A 339 6.93 -9.30 -16.20
N VAL A 340 7.90 -10.21 -16.15
CA VAL A 340 9.32 -9.87 -16.23
C VAL A 340 9.75 -9.78 -17.68
N LEU A 341 10.32 -8.63 -18.05
CA LEU A 341 10.97 -8.41 -19.34
C LEU A 341 12.43 -8.82 -19.23
N ASP A 342 12.84 -9.79 -20.01
CA ASP A 342 14.23 -10.24 -20.14
C ASP A 342 14.65 -10.32 -21.62
N GLU A 343 15.90 -10.59 -21.88
CA GLU A 343 16.44 -10.68 -23.25
C GLU A 343 15.68 -11.69 -24.10
N ASN A 344 15.32 -12.84 -23.50
CA ASN A 344 14.66 -13.96 -24.18
C ASN A 344 13.22 -13.67 -24.63
N ASN A 345 12.56 -12.68 -24.04
CA ASN A 345 11.15 -12.39 -24.30
C ASN A 345 10.87 -10.94 -24.74
N CYS A 346 11.76 -10.00 -24.48
CA CYS A 346 11.55 -8.58 -24.80
C CYS A 346 12.20 -8.14 -26.10
N LEU A 347 13.34 -8.74 -26.49
CA LEU A 347 14.01 -8.40 -27.73
C LEU A 347 13.29 -9.02 -28.94
N LYS A 348 13.20 -8.26 -30.03
CA LYS A 348 12.60 -8.75 -31.29
C LYS A 348 13.32 -10.03 -31.78
N GLY A 349 12.57 -11.11 -31.94
CA GLY A 349 13.10 -12.42 -32.33
C GLY A 349 13.65 -13.26 -31.18
N GLY A 350 13.50 -12.80 -29.92
CA GLY A 350 13.76 -13.64 -28.77
C GLY A 350 12.87 -14.88 -28.72
N LYS A 351 13.36 -15.96 -28.11
CA LYS A 351 12.67 -17.26 -28.07
C LYS A 351 11.21 -17.16 -27.62
N TYR A 352 10.91 -16.25 -26.69
CA TYR A 352 9.60 -16.05 -26.06
C TYR A 352 8.97 -14.67 -26.38
N ASP A 353 9.41 -13.95 -27.41
CA ASP A 353 8.85 -12.65 -27.84
C ASP A 353 7.31 -12.73 -28.07
N TYR A 354 6.81 -13.88 -28.54
CA TYR A 354 5.38 -14.10 -28.70
C TYR A 354 4.57 -14.05 -27.39
N VAL A 355 5.19 -14.36 -26.25
CA VAL A 355 4.54 -14.23 -24.92
C VAL A 355 4.40 -12.76 -24.54
N THR A 356 5.41 -11.94 -24.81
CA THR A 356 5.37 -10.49 -24.58
C THR A 356 4.32 -9.81 -25.46
N LYS A 357 4.15 -10.25 -26.71
CA LYS A 357 3.05 -9.77 -27.57
C LYS A 357 1.68 -10.09 -26.98
N LEU A 358 1.50 -11.30 -26.43
CA LEU A 358 0.27 -11.65 -25.72
C LEU A 358 0.07 -10.80 -24.44
N ALA A 359 1.15 -10.52 -23.70
CA ALA A 359 1.12 -9.64 -22.55
C ALA A 359 0.72 -8.20 -22.94
N ALA A 360 1.24 -7.67 -24.05
CA ALA A 360 0.86 -6.36 -24.59
C ALA A 360 -0.63 -6.29 -24.96
N GLN A 361 -1.18 -7.32 -25.61
CA GLN A 361 -2.62 -7.44 -25.89
C GLN A 361 -3.45 -7.45 -24.61
N CYS A 362 -2.96 -8.15 -23.58
CA CYS A 362 -3.61 -8.21 -22.28
C CYS A 362 -3.62 -6.82 -21.61
N SER A 363 -2.50 -6.11 -21.59
CA SER A 363 -2.41 -4.75 -21.03
C SER A 363 -3.31 -3.76 -21.79
N ALA A 364 -3.37 -3.85 -23.11
CA ALA A 364 -4.25 -3.00 -23.93
C ALA A 364 -5.71 -3.11 -23.52
N LYS A 365 -6.16 -4.31 -23.13
CA LYS A 365 -7.57 -4.58 -22.83
C LYS A 365 -7.90 -4.56 -21.34
N ARG A 366 -6.94 -4.97 -20.47
CA ARG A 366 -7.21 -5.27 -19.05
C ARG A 366 -6.28 -4.59 -18.07
N MET A 367 -5.46 -3.63 -18.48
CA MET A 367 -4.48 -2.89 -17.67
C MET A 367 -3.33 -3.74 -17.06
N TYR A 368 -3.48 -5.03 -16.94
CA TYR A 368 -2.45 -5.98 -16.53
C TYR A 368 -1.95 -6.79 -17.74
N PRO A 369 -0.74 -7.33 -17.68
CA PRO A 369 0.24 -7.27 -16.60
C PRO A 369 0.96 -5.93 -16.51
N ASP A 370 1.58 -5.66 -15.34
CA ASP A 370 2.61 -4.68 -15.17
C ASP A 370 3.96 -5.29 -15.58
N TYR A 371 4.97 -4.44 -15.81
CA TYR A 371 6.25 -4.86 -16.39
C TYR A 371 7.42 -4.52 -15.48
N ILE A 372 8.28 -5.50 -15.21
CA ILE A 372 9.55 -5.33 -14.51
C ILE A 372 10.69 -5.66 -15.46
N SER A 373 11.68 -4.76 -15.56
CA SER A 373 12.91 -4.99 -16.33
C SER A 373 13.88 -5.84 -15.54
N ALA A 374 14.17 -7.04 -16.00
CA ALA A 374 15.22 -7.89 -15.44
C ALA A 374 16.60 -7.23 -15.53
N LYS A 375 16.89 -6.51 -16.61
CA LYS A 375 18.13 -5.74 -16.81
C LYS A 375 18.32 -4.72 -15.67
N LYS A 376 17.31 -3.88 -15.40
CA LYS A 376 17.36 -2.88 -14.33
C LYS A 376 17.35 -3.49 -12.93
N MET A 377 16.65 -4.59 -12.74
CA MET A 377 16.71 -5.32 -11.48
C MET A 377 18.12 -5.85 -11.19
N ARG A 378 18.79 -6.46 -12.18
CA ARG A 378 20.17 -6.94 -12.01
C ARG A 378 21.13 -5.80 -11.65
N GLU A 379 20.96 -4.61 -12.26
CA GLU A 379 21.74 -3.42 -11.94
C GLU A 379 21.54 -2.97 -10.47
N ASN A 380 20.29 -3.03 -9.97
CA ASN A 380 19.90 -2.48 -8.67
C ASN A 380 20.01 -3.47 -7.50
N TYR A 381 19.99 -4.80 -7.74
CA TYR A 381 19.92 -5.83 -6.72
C TYR A 381 20.97 -6.94 -6.88
N GLU A 382 22.22 -6.54 -7.07
CA GLU A 382 23.38 -7.45 -7.09
C GLU A 382 23.23 -8.64 -8.06
N GLY A 383 22.71 -8.37 -9.26
CA GLY A 383 22.53 -9.38 -10.32
C GLY A 383 21.26 -10.21 -10.23
N ASN A 384 20.36 -9.93 -9.29
CA ASN A 384 19.19 -10.75 -9.02
C ASN A 384 17.91 -10.21 -9.66
N VAL A 385 16.98 -11.13 -9.98
CA VAL A 385 15.61 -10.86 -10.42
C VAL A 385 14.65 -11.60 -9.51
N PHE A 386 13.75 -10.90 -8.86
CA PHE A 386 12.79 -11.45 -7.91
C PHE A 386 11.50 -10.62 -7.87
N SER A 387 10.45 -11.16 -7.24
CA SER A 387 9.14 -10.50 -7.17
C SER A 387 9.13 -9.30 -6.22
N CYS A 388 8.32 -8.30 -6.54
CA CYS A 388 7.86 -7.36 -5.52
C CYS A 388 6.90 -8.08 -4.54
N MET A 389 6.84 -7.59 -3.30
CA MET A 389 5.82 -7.98 -2.32
C MET A 389 4.57 -7.12 -2.52
N GLY A 390 3.42 -7.76 -2.75
CA GLY A 390 2.19 -7.03 -3.02
C GLY A 390 2.31 -6.12 -4.24
N CYS A 391 2.07 -4.81 -4.08
CA CYS A 391 2.06 -3.89 -5.20
C CYS A 391 3.45 -3.49 -5.69
N ARG A 392 4.39 -3.12 -4.81
CA ARG A 392 5.69 -2.55 -5.19
C ARG A 392 6.82 -2.66 -4.18
N SER A 393 6.63 -3.28 -3.03
CA SER A 393 7.69 -3.38 -2.01
C SER A 393 8.76 -4.36 -2.46
N PHE A 394 10.02 -3.95 -2.42
CA PHE A 394 11.17 -4.80 -2.76
C PHE A 394 12.04 -5.05 -1.53
N LEU A 395 12.56 -6.28 -1.44
CA LEU A 395 13.51 -6.69 -0.42
C LEU A 395 14.91 -6.17 -0.75
N SER A 396 15.69 -5.85 0.28
CA SER A 396 17.14 -5.67 0.12
C SER A 396 17.81 -7.03 -0.11
N PRO A 397 18.92 -7.09 -0.89
CA PRO A 397 19.71 -8.30 -1.01
C PRO A 397 20.12 -8.85 0.36
N TRP A 398 19.98 -10.15 0.52
CA TRP A 398 20.36 -10.89 1.72
C TRP A 398 20.79 -12.30 1.34
N LYS A 399 21.87 -12.78 1.97
CA LYS A 399 22.42 -14.12 1.73
C LYS A 399 22.25 -14.99 2.97
N ASP A 400 21.97 -16.24 2.73
CA ASP A 400 21.90 -17.26 3.77
C ASP A 400 23.28 -17.71 4.27
N GLU A 401 23.31 -18.69 5.14
CA GLU A 401 24.54 -19.25 5.74
C GLU A 401 25.49 -19.89 4.70
N ASN A 402 24.95 -20.27 3.52
CA ASN A 402 25.71 -20.83 2.40
C ASN A 402 26.21 -19.75 1.43
N GLY A 403 25.89 -18.47 1.68
CA GLY A 403 26.20 -17.36 0.81
C GLY A 403 25.26 -17.21 -0.39
N GLU A 404 24.15 -17.95 -0.42
CA GLU A 404 23.15 -17.91 -1.49
C GLU A 404 22.08 -16.84 -1.22
N TYR A 405 21.68 -16.11 -2.28
CA TYR A 405 20.60 -15.15 -2.15
C TYR A 405 19.28 -15.82 -1.87
N LYS A 406 18.57 -15.31 -0.88
CA LYS A 406 17.21 -15.74 -0.54
C LYS A 406 16.22 -14.60 -0.72
N TRP A 407 15.15 -14.85 -1.46
CA TRP A 407 14.07 -13.90 -1.73
C TRP A 407 12.75 -14.39 -1.17
N GLU A 408 12.29 -15.60 -1.55
CA GLU A 408 11.08 -16.21 -1.04
C GLU A 408 11.20 -16.59 0.43
N GLY A 409 10.11 -16.49 1.17
CA GLY A 409 10.09 -16.67 2.62
C GLY A 409 10.63 -15.45 3.38
N ARG A 410 10.66 -14.27 2.77
CA ARG A 410 11.06 -13.01 3.41
C ARG A 410 9.92 -12.01 3.40
N PHE A 411 10.00 -10.98 4.23
CA PHE A 411 8.88 -10.08 4.49
C PHE A 411 9.31 -8.64 4.81
N ASN A 412 8.32 -7.73 4.77
CA ASN A 412 8.46 -6.34 5.20
C ASN A 412 7.71 -6.16 6.53
N GLN A 413 8.37 -5.60 7.54
CA GLN A 413 7.82 -5.40 8.88
C GLN A 413 6.76 -4.28 8.91
N GLY A 414 6.94 -3.23 8.10
CA GLY A 414 6.01 -2.12 8.03
C GLY A 414 6.55 -0.88 7.34
N VAL A 415 5.69 0.13 7.23
CA VAL A 415 5.92 1.37 6.49
C VAL A 415 5.57 2.57 7.36
N VAL A 416 6.37 3.64 7.24
CA VAL A 416 6.04 5.00 7.69
C VAL A 416 6.36 5.96 6.56
N SER A 417 5.48 6.91 6.26
CA SER A 417 5.70 7.88 5.17
C SER A 417 5.82 9.30 5.68
N ILE A 418 6.81 10.03 5.14
CA ILE A 418 7.06 11.44 5.43
C ILE A 418 6.25 12.35 4.48
N ASN A 419 5.75 13.47 5.00
CA ASN A 419 5.09 14.53 4.24
C ASN A 419 6.12 15.57 3.79
N LEU A 420 6.65 15.43 2.57
CA LEU A 420 7.62 16.38 2.00
C LEU A 420 7.04 17.78 1.73
N PRO A 421 5.82 17.93 1.17
CA PRO A 421 5.18 19.23 0.97
C PRO A 421 5.12 20.07 2.22
N GLN A 422 4.78 19.52 3.37
CA GLN A 422 4.69 20.26 4.62
C GLN A 422 6.05 20.85 5.04
N ILE A 423 7.17 20.15 4.76
CA ILE A 423 8.52 20.68 4.97
C ILE A 423 8.77 21.89 4.08
N GLY A 424 8.40 21.79 2.79
CA GLY A 424 8.52 22.92 1.84
C GLY A 424 7.69 24.13 2.24
N ILE A 425 6.43 23.93 2.70
CA ILE A 425 5.56 24.99 3.22
C ILE A 425 6.22 25.73 4.38
N LEU A 426 6.79 24.99 5.33
CA LEU A 426 7.42 25.56 6.51
C LEU A 426 8.78 26.20 6.21
N ALA A 427 9.52 25.66 5.27
CA ALA A 427 10.82 26.20 4.86
C ALA A 427 10.72 27.52 4.08
N LYS A 428 9.64 27.72 3.31
CA LYS A 428 9.39 28.94 2.54
C LYS A 428 10.55 29.33 1.63
N GLY A 429 11.10 28.36 0.88
CA GLY A 429 12.22 28.55 -0.03
C GLY A 429 13.62 28.64 0.63
N ASN A 430 13.70 28.62 1.97
CA ASN A 430 15.00 28.61 2.69
C ASN A 430 15.55 27.18 2.76
N GLU A 431 16.66 26.90 2.06
CA GLU A 431 17.27 25.57 2.02
C GLU A 431 17.85 25.12 3.37
N GLU A 432 18.50 26.01 4.12
CA GLU A 432 19.05 25.65 5.44
C GLU A 432 17.96 25.17 6.40
N LYS A 433 16.85 25.93 6.43
CA LYS A 433 15.66 25.54 7.21
C LYS A 433 15.03 24.27 6.71
N PHE A 434 15.01 24.04 5.39
CA PHE A 434 14.50 22.81 4.80
C PHE A 434 15.25 21.58 5.28
N TRP A 435 16.58 21.59 5.19
CA TRP A 435 17.42 20.46 5.60
C TRP A 435 17.29 20.16 7.09
N LYS A 436 17.24 21.19 7.94
CA LYS A 436 17.02 21.03 9.37
C LYS A 436 15.67 20.37 9.66
N LEU A 437 14.59 20.85 9.03
CA LEU A 437 13.25 20.26 9.20
C LEU A 437 13.19 18.82 8.65
N LEU A 438 13.87 18.55 7.55
CA LEU A 438 13.95 17.20 6.99
C LEU A 438 14.61 16.24 7.99
N ASP A 439 15.74 16.63 8.58
CA ASP A 439 16.41 15.83 9.62
C ASP A 439 15.52 15.54 10.81
N GLU A 440 14.89 16.58 11.38
CA GLU A 440 13.99 16.42 12.52
C GLU A 440 12.84 15.43 12.21
N ARG A 441 12.30 15.46 10.99
CA ARG A 441 11.21 14.57 10.59
C ARG A 441 11.65 13.17 10.22
N LEU A 442 12.84 13.02 9.66
CA LEU A 442 13.42 11.69 9.42
C LEU A 442 13.67 10.96 10.75
N GLU A 443 14.09 11.66 11.80
CA GLU A 443 14.23 11.07 13.13
C GLU A 443 12.89 10.59 13.69
N LEU A 444 11.82 11.39 13.57
CA LEU A 444 10.47 10.97 13.94
C LEU A 444 10.00 9.73 13.14
N CYS A 445 10.34 9.66 11.85
CA CYS A 445 10.03 8.50 11.02
C CYS A 445 10.81 7.26 11.49
N TYR A 446 12.09 7.41 11.84
CA TYR A 446 12.90 6.33 12.41
C TYR A 446 12.29 5.78 13.70
N GLU A 447 11.97 6.65 14.66
CA GLU A 447 11.32 6.24 15.90
C GLU A 447 9.99 5.52 15.66
N ALA A 448 9.17 6.02 14.72
CA ALA A 448 7.91 5.40 14.34
C ALA A 448 8.11 4.01 13.70
N LEU A 449 9.13 3.84 12.86
CA LEU A 449 9.52 2.55 12.29
C LEU A 449 10.00 1.59 13.39
N MET A 450 10.79 2.07 14.32
CA MET A 450 11.26 1.26 15.46
C MET A 450 10.13 0.83 16.40
N CYS A 451 9.01 1.58 16.49
CA CYS A 451 7.81 1.10 17.19
C CYS A 451 7.25 -0.17 16.53
N ARG A 452 7.25 -0.25 15.19
CA ARG A 452 6.82 -1.46 14.47
C ARG A 452 7.74 -2.64 14.71
N HIS A 453 9.04 -2.40 14.65
CA HIS A 453 10.04 -3.43 14.91
C HIS A 453 9.88 -4.03 16.32
N LYS A 454 9.83 -3.16 17.33
CA LYS A 454 9.67 -3.57 18.73
C LYS A 454 8.35 -4.32 19.00
N ALA A 455 7.29 -4.03 18.26
CA ALA A 455 6.02 -4.73 18.38
C ALA A 455 6.09 -6.20 17.90
N LEU A 456 7.10 -6.55 17.10
CA LEU A 456 7.34 -7.91 16.62
C LEU A 456 8.38 -8.68 17.44
N GLU A 457 9.18 -8.00 18.29
CA GLU A 457 10.18 -8.65 19.14
C GLU A 457 9.50 -9.57 20.18
N GLY A 458 10.05 -10.75 20.37
CA GLY A 458 9.54 -11.77 21.31
C GLY A 458 8.27 -12.46 20.86
N VAL A 459 7.75 -12.15 19.68
CA VAL A 459 6.56 -12.82 19.14
C VAL A 459 6.87 -14.29 18.86
N VAL A 460 5.97 -15.18 19.28
CA VAL A 460 6.13 -16.63 19.09
C VAL A 460 5.47 -17.09 17.79
N SER A 461 6.01 -18.17 17.22
CA SER A 461 5.55 -18.76 15.97
C SER A 461 4.06 -19.14 15.94
N ASP A 462 3.45 -19.31 17.11
CA ASP A 462 2.04 -19.68 17.30
C ASP A 462 1.04 -18.59 16.86
N VAL A 463 1.49 -17.33 16.77
CA VAL A 463 0.65 -16.20 16.36
C VAL A 463 0.14 -16.37 14.93
N SER A 464 0.98 -16.89 14.04
CA SER A 464 0.63 -17.19 12.66
C SER A 464 1.35 -18.45 12.18
N PRO A 465 0.79 -19.64 12.46
CA PRO A 465 1.42 -20.91 12.09
C PRO A 465 1.71 -21.03 10.60
N ILE A 466 0.83 -20.49 9.73
CA ILE A 466 1.03 -20.56 8.27
C ILE A 466 2.33 -19.84 7.84
N HIS A 467 2.66 -18.72 8.47
CA HIS A 467 3.90 -17.99 8.18
C HIS A 467 5.12 -18.67 8.81
N TRP A 468 5.02 -19.00 10.10
CA TRP A 468 6.21 -19.30 10.90
C TRP A 468 6.50 -20.78 11.08
N GLN A 469 5.47 -21.64 11.03
CA GLN A 469 5.63 -23.10 11.28
C GLN A 469 5.47 -23.95 10.02
N TYR A 470 4.68 -23.47 9.02
CA TYR A 470 4.25 -24.29 7.89
C TYR A 470 4.71 -23.78 6.52
N GLY A 471 5.76 -22.98 6.46
CA GLY A 471 6.61 -22.80 5.29
C GLY A 471 6.38 -21.53 4.49
N ALA A 472 5.37 -20.70 4.75
CA ALA A 472 5.24 -19.46 3.99
C ALA A 472 6.46 -18.54 4.16
N ILE A 473 7.03 -18.48 5.37
CA ILE A 473 8.29 -17.77 5.68
C ILE A 473 9.30 -18.76 6.28
N ALA A 474 8.89 -19.55 7.27
CA ALA A 474 9.76 -20.39 8.06
C ALA A 474 9.11 -21.71 8.44
N ARG A 475 9.92 -22.61 9.03
CA ARG A 475 9.50 -23.88 9.65
C ARG A 475 10.00 -23.94 11.09
N LEU A 476 9.59 -22.97 11.90
CA LEU A 476 9.88 -22.93 13.33
C LEU A 476 9.06 -23.98 14.07
N LYS A 477 9.58 -24.45 15.20
CA LYS A 477 8.78 -25.23 16.14
C LYS A 477 7.77 -24.32 16.86
N LYS A 478 6.72 -24.93 17.37
CA LYS A 478 5.74 -24.28 18.22
C LYS A 478 6.43 -23.63 19.43
N GLY A 479 6.10 -22.37 19.73
CA GLY A 479 6.68 -21.60 20.84
C GLY A 479 8.05 -20.98 20.57
N GLU A 480 8.69 -21.23 19.43
CA GLU A 480 9.93 -20.51 19.05
C GLU A 480 9.61 -19.06 18.67
N THR A 481 10.49 -18.12 19.06
CA THR A 481 10.35 -16.70 18.68
C THR A 481 10.78 -16.46 17.24
N ILE A 482 10.23 -15.40 16.64
CA ILE A 482 10.54 -14.98 15.26
C ILE A 482 11.74 -14.05 15.18
N ASP A 483 12.36 -13.69 16.30
CA ASP A 483 13.37 -12.63 16.43
C ASP A 483 14.51 -12.74 15.42
N LYS A 484 15.00 -13.94 15.12
CA LYS A 484 16.06 -14.14 14.14
C LYS A 484 15.74 -13.66 12.72
N TYR A 485 14.44 -13.49 12.40
CA TYR A 485 13.97 -12.99 11.11
C TYR A 485 13.73 -11.46 11.09
N LEU A 486 13.85 -10.80 12.25
CA LEU A 486 13.69 -9.35 12.36
C LEU A 486 15.00 -8.59 12.12
N HIS A 487 16.14 -9.25 12.27
CA HIS A 487 17.47 -8.66 12.27
C HIS A 487 18.32 -9.09 11.07
N ASN A 488 19.54 -8.56 11.00
CA ASN A 488 20.59 -8.89 10.02
C ASN A 488 20.12 -8.77 8.55
N GLY A 489 19.17 -7.89 8.27
CA GLY A 489 18.67 -7.65 6.91
C GLY A 489 17.74 -8.71 6.35
N TYR A 490 17.32 -9.73 7.12
CA TYR A 490 16.41 -10.76 6.65
C TYR A 490 15.06 -10.20 6.24
N SER A 491 14.47 -9.34 7.05
CA SER A 491 13.27 -8.57 6.72
C SER A 491 13.61 -7.09 6.50
N THR A 492 12.69 -6.34 5.90
CA THR A 492 12.88 -4.93 5.55
C THR A 492 11.93 -4.02 6.31
N MET A 493 12.31 -2.76 6.44
CA MET A 493 11.48 -1.65 6.89
C MET A 493 11.49 -0.55 5.84
N SER A 494 10.33 0.05 5.56
CA SER A 494 10.21 1.01 4.48
C SER A 494 9.94 2.43 4.99
N LEU A 495 10.85 3.34 4.65
CA LEU A 495 10.62 4.78 4.75
C LEU A 495 9.98 5.27 3.47
N GLY A 496 8.70 5.60 3.51
CA GLY A 496 7.95 6.14 2.40
C GLY A 496 7.97 7.66 2.33
N TYR A 497 7.57 8.22 1.21
CA TYR A 497 7.43 9.67 1.03
C TYR A 497 6.30 10.02 0.05
N ILE A 498 5.73 11.22 0.20
CA ILE A 498 4.67 11.78 -0.64
C ILE A 498 5.05 13.20 -1.05
N GLY A 499 4.66 13.58 -2.27
CA GLY A 499 4.63 14.97 -2.71
C GLY A 499 5.99 15.58 -3.05
N LEU A 500 6.86 14.80 -3.72
CA LEU A 500 8.14 15.32 -4.20
C LEU A 500 7.93 16.53 -5.15
N TYR A 501 6.90 16.47 -5.99
CA TYR A 501 6.53 17.59 -6.88
C TYR A 501 6.23 18.86 -6.09
N GLU A 502 5.30 18.80 -5.15
CA GLU A 502 4.87 19.98 -4.36
C GLU A 502 6.01 20.55 -3.52
N MET A 503 6.82 19.68 -2.92
CA MET A 503 8.01 20.09 -2.17
C MET A 503 9.01 20.81 -3.08
N THR A 504 9.28 20.27 -4.26
CA THR A 504 10.20 20.88 -5.24
C THR A 504 9.68 22.21 -5.72
N TYR A 505 8.38 22.29 -6.04
CA TYR A 505 7.74 23.53 -6.47
C TYR A 505 7.82 24.62 -5.39
N LEU A 506 7.59 24.31 -4.13
CA LEU A 506 7.70 25.24 -3.01
C LEU A 506 9.12 25.75 -2.79
N MET A 507 10.13 24.92 -3.05
CA MET A 507 11.53 25.25 -2.80
C MET A 507 12.22 25.94 -3.98
N LYS A 508 11.81 25.61 -5.22
CA LYS A 508 12.50 26.05 -6.45
C LYS A 508 11.62 26.79 -7.45
N GLY A 509 10.30 26.86 -7.23
CA GLY A 509 9.36 27.49 -8.13
C GLY A 509 9.07 26.72 -9.43
N CYS A 510 9.60 25.50 -9.56
CA CYS A 510 9.42 24.63 -10.73
C CYS A 510 9.32 23.15 -10.31
N SER A 511 8.88 22.30 -11.25
CA SER A 511 8.73 20.87 -11.02
C SER A 511 10.11 20.14 -11.07
N GLN A 512 10.14 18.87 -10.61
CA GLN A 512 11.32 18.01 -10.74
C GLN A 512 11.59 17.54 -12.18
N THR A 513 10.78 17.95 -13.14
CA THR A 513 10.99 17.63 -14.57
C THR A 513 11.97 18.56 -15.25
N VAL A 514 12.25 19.72 -14.64
CA VAL A 514 13.14 20.76 -15.16
C VAL A 514 14.13 21.27 -14.09
N GLU A 515 15.26 21.82 -14.53
CA GLU A 515 16.23 22.43 -13.61
C GLU A 515 15.77 23.84 -13.16
N PRO A 516 16.05 24.27 -11.93
CA PRO A 516 16.88 23.60 -10.91
C PRO A 516 16.07 22.62 -10.00
N GLY A 517 14.80 22.40 -10.30
CA GLY A 517 13.92 21.54 -9.49
C GLY A 517 14.41 20.08 -9.46
N LYS A 518 14.85 19.56 -10.60
CA LYS A 518 15.34 18.19 -10.72
C LYS A 518 16.56 17.94 -9.83
N GLU A 519 17.56 18.79 -9.91
CA GLU A 519 18.77 18.68 -9.08
C GLU A 519 18.42 18.68 -7.58
N PHE A 520 17.56 19.62 -7.16
CA PHE A 520 17.14 19.69 -5.77
C PHE A 520 16.39 18.43 -5.32
N ALA A 521 15.43 17.94 -6.12
CA ALA A 521 14.68 16.75 -5.83
C ALA A 521 15.59 15.50 -5.71
N LEU A 522 16.57 15.34 -6.61
CA LEU A 522 17.52 14.24 -6.55
C LEU A 522 18.40 14.31 -5.29
N ARG A 523 18.86 15.52 -4.89
CA ARG A 523 19.61 15.70 -3.63
C ARG A 523 18.79 15.30 -2.41
N VAL A 524 17.49 15.63 -2.37
CA VAL A 524 16.59 15.21 -1.27
C VAL A 524 16.45 13.70 -1.23
N MET A 525 16.31 13.06 -2.38
CA MET A 525 16.21 11.60 -2.49
C MET A 525 17.50 10.90 -2.05
N ASP A 526 18.66 11.40 -2.49
CA ASP A 526 19.97 10.85 -2.07
C ASP A 526 20.14 10.97 -0.57
N TYR A 527 19.90 12.15 -0.02
CA TYR A 527 19.98 12.40 1.42
C TYR A 527 19.09 11.43 2.24
N THR A 528 17.86 11.24 1.81
CA THR A 528 16.91 10.35 2.50
C THR A 528 17.32 8.88 2.38
N LYS A 529 17.83 8.47 1.21
CA LYS A 529 18.38 7.13 0.97
C LYS A 529 19.61 6.86 1.86
N ASP A 530 20.53 7.84 1.96
CA ASP A 530 21.74 7.74 2.79
C ASP A 530 21.39 7.63 4.28
N ARG A 531 20.31 8.30 4.74
CA ARG A 531 19.79 8.11 6.11
C ARG A 531 19.31 6.67 6.35
N CYS A 532 18.60 6.07 5.40
CA CYS A 532 18.21 4.66 5.49
C CYS A 532 19.44 3.73 5.57
N ALA A 533 20.47 4.00 4.77
CA ALA A 533 21.71 3.23 4.80
C ALA A 533 22.41 3.35 6.16
N LYS A 534 22.48 4.55 6.73
CA LYS A 534 23.04 4.81 8.06
C LYS A 534 22.27 4.06 9.15
N TRP A 535 20.95 4.11 9.16
CA TRP A 535 20.14 3.35 10.13
C TRP A 535 20.37 1.84 10.01
N LYS A 536 20.57 1.33 8.79
CA LYS A 536 20.91 -0.08 8.56
C LYS A 536 22.27 -0.43 9.16
N GLU A 537 23.27 0.42 8.99
CA GLU A 537 24.60 0.23 9.60
C GLU A 537 24.54 0.21 11.15
N GLU A 538 23.79 1.14 11.72
CA GLU A 538 23.68 1.32 13.18
C GLU A 538 22.88 0.20 13.86
N THR A 539 21.88 -0.37 13.19
CA THR A 539 20.91 -1.30 13.82
C THR A 539 20.98 -2.72 13.29
N GLY A 540 21.59 -2.95 12.12
CA GLY A 540 21.51 -4.22 11.40
C GLY A 540 20.15 -4.52 10.77
N ILE A 541 19.17 -3.58 10.83
CA ILE A 541 17.84 -3.71 10.22
C ILE A 541 17.88 -3.12 8.82
N ALA A 542 17.30 -3.81 7.83
CA ALA A 542 17.29 -3.33 6.45
C ALA A 542 16.21 -2.24 6.24
N PHE A 543 16.59 -0.98 6.45
CA PHE A 543 15.77 0.17 6.04
C PHE A 543 15.97 0.45 4.55
N SER A 544 14.90 0.83 3.87
CA SER A 544 14.96 1.25 2.46
C SER A 544 13.97 2.36 2.14
N LEU A 545 14.38 3.24 1.23
CA LEU A 545 13.53 4.31 0.72
C LEU A 545 12.48 3.73 -0.23
N TYR A 546 11.24 4.14 -0.04
CA TYR A 546 10.06 3.53 -0.64
C TYR A 546 9.14 4.59 -1.28
N GLY A 547 8.88 4.47 -2.57
CA GLY A 547 7.87 5.27 -3.25
C GLY A 547 6.48 4.84 -2.81
N THR A 548 5.96 5.47 -1.75
CA THR A 548 4.73 5.04 -1.06
C THR A 548 3.56 4.81 -2.02
N PRO A 549 2.88 3.66 -1.98
CA PRO A 549 1.58 3.51 -2.62
C PRO A 549 0.56 4.35 -1.83
N ALA A 550 -0.04 5.33 -2.49
CA ALA A 550 -0.92 6.28 -1.84
C ALA A 550 -2.32 6.25 -2.46
N GLU A 551 -3.22 5.49 -1.87
CA GLU A 551 -4.63 5.55 -2.22
C GLU A 551 -5.30 6.75 -1.55
N THR A 552 -5.25 6.83 -0.24
CA THR A 552 -5.88 7.87 0.57
C THR A 552 -4.88 8.89 1.10
N LEU A 553 -3.60 8.52 1.25
CA LEU A 553 -2.58 9.33 1.93
C LEU A 553 -2.31 10.68 1.22
N CYS A 554 -2.28 10.70 -0.11
CA CYS A 554 -2.12 11.94 -0.89
C CYS A 554 -3.25 12.94 -0.58
N TYR A 555 -4.48 12.48 -0.43
CA TYR A 555 -5.62 13.29 -0.02
C TYR A 555 -5.53 13.71 1.44
N ARG A 556 -5.19 12.78 2.34
CA ARG A 556 -5.09 13.06 3.78
C ARG A 556 -4.08 14.15 4.10
N PHE A 557 -2.87 14.07 3.54
CA PHE A 557 -1.83 15.08 3.78
C PHE A 557 -2.23 16.45 3.19
N ALA A 558 -2.73 16.47 1.95
CA ALA A 558 -3.18 17.72 1.33
C ALA A 558 -4.31 18.39 2.11
N ARG A 559 -5.28 17.61 2.63
CA ARG A 559 -6.37 18.12 3.46
C ARG A 559 -5.86 18.74 4.75
N ILE A 560 -5.01 18.02 5.51
CA ILE A 560 -4.45 18.51 6.76
C ILE A 560 -3.66 19.79 6.55
N ASP A 561 -2.81 19.83 5.54
CA ASP A 561 -1.98 20.99 5.26
C ASP A 561 -2.81 22.19 4.77
N ARG A 562 -3.85 21.94 3.98
CA ARG A 562 -4.81 22.98 3.56
C ARG A 562 -5.56 23.56 4.75
N GLU A 563 -6.01 22.72 5.68
CA GLU A 563 -6.68 23.17 6.92
C GLU A 563 -5.76 24.03 7.79
N LYS A 564 -4.45 23.73 7.83
CA LYS A 564 -3.47 24.43 8.67
C LYS A 564 -2.89 25.68 8.04
N TYR A 565 -2.58 25.61 6.74
CA TYR A 565 -1.78 26.62 6.05
C TYR A 565 -2.57 27.38 4.97
N GLY A 566 -3.82 26.99 4.71
CA GLY A 566 -4.67 27.58 3.69
C GLY A 566 -4.42 27.05 2.29
N ASP A 567 -5.03 27.71 1.30
CA ASP A 567 -4.86 27.41 -0.12
C ASP A 567 -3.52 27.95 -0.64
N ILE A 568 -2.65 27.05 -1.04
CA ILE A 568 -1.36 27.35 -1.67
C ILE A 568 -1.42 26.86 -3.11
N SER A 569 -1.21 27.77 -4.07
CA SER A 569 -1.33 27.50 -5.49
C SER A 569 -0.40 26.36 -5.94
N ASN A 570 -0.92 25.43 -6.74
CA ASN A 570 -0.26 24.20 -7.21
C ASN A 570 0.19 23.22 -6.10
N VAL A 571 -0.19 23.47 -4.86
CA VAL A 571 0.17 22.64 -3.70
C VAL A 571 -1.09 22.12 -3.02
N THR A 572 -1.69 22.89 -2.10
CA THR A 572 -2.85 22.44 -1.31
C THR A 572 -4.19 22.70 -2.01
N ASP A 573 -4.26 23.64 -2.95
CA ASP A 573 -5.46 24.02 -3.72
C ASP A 573 -5.99 22.86 -4.61
N LYS A 574 -5.12 21.97 -5.04
CA LYS A 574 -5.50 20.76 -5.80
C LYS A 574 -6.41 19.82 -5.01
N GLY A 575 -6.27 19.81 -3.67
CA GLY A 575 -6.97 18.89 -2.78
C GLY A 575 -6.39 17.48 -2.76
N TYR A 576 -5.23 17.26 -3.36
CA TYR A 576 -4.41 16.06 -3.30
C TYR A 576 -2.94 16.40 -3.51
N TYR A 577 -2.02 15.59 -3.00
CA TYR A 577 -0.60 15.63 -3.31
C TYR A 577 -0.24 14.60 -4.37
N THR A 578 0.83 14.88 -5.11
CA THR A 578 1.37 13.95 -6.09
C THR A 578 1.94 12.72 -5.37
N ASN A 579 1.67 11.54 -5.92
CA ASN A 579 2.14 10.29 -5.35
C ASN A 579 3.68 10.20 -5.45
N SER A 580 4.34 9.97 -4.32
CA SER A 580 5.80 9.80 -4.20
C SER A 580 6.61 10.76 -5.11
N TYR A 581 7.34 10.24 -6.11
CA TYR A 581 8.21 10.98 -7.04
C TYR A 581 7.57 11.27 -8.40
N HIS A 582 6.33 10.85 -8.64
CA HIS A 582 5.72 10.95 -9.96
C HIS A 582 5.68 12.39 -10.49
N VAL A 583 5.75 12.51 -11.80
CA VAL A 583 5.41 13.75 -12.50
C VAL A 583 3.94 14.10 -12.19
N ASP A 584 3.64 15.39 -11.98
CA ASP A 584 2.26 15.83 -11.72
C ASP A 584 1.33 15.37 -12.86
N VAL A 585 0.19 14.80 -12.51
CA VAL A 585 -0.74 14.18 -13.46
C VAL A 585 -1.31 15.14 -14.51
N ARG A 586 -1.16 16.46 -14.29
CA ARG A 586 -1.59 17.54 -15.19
C ARG A 586 -0.50 17.95 -16.18
N GLU A 587 0.75 17.51 -15.96
CA GLU A 587 1.89 17.90 -16.79
C GLU A 587 1.84 17.18 -18.14
N LYS A 588 1.82 17.92 -19.23
CA LYS A 588 1.82 17.39 -20.59
C LYS A 588 3.23 16.93 -20.94
N ILE A 589 3.45 15.65 -20.88
CA ILE A 589 4.73 14.99 -21.16
C ILE A 589 4.46 13.67 -21.88
N ASP A 590 5.32 13.29 -22.81
CA ASP A 590 5.20 11.97 -23.47
C ASP A 590 5.68 10.83 -22.57
N ALA A 591 5.23 9.60 -22.88
CA ALA A 591 5.50 8.42 -22.08
C ALA A 591 7.00 8.11 -21.91
N PHE A 592 7.79 8.30 -22.96
CA PHE A 592 9.23 7.99 -22.97
C PHE A 592 10.00 8.98 -22.11
N THR A 593 9.72 10.27 -22.27
CA THR A 593 10.31 11.34 -21.46
C THR A 593 9.92 11.20 -19.99
N LYS A 594 8.66 10.89 -19.70
CA LYS A 594 8.16 10.64 -18.35
C LYS A 594 8.91 9.49 -17.67
N PHE A 595 8.98 8.34 -18.33
CA PHE A 595 9.69 7.17 -17.78
C PHE A 595 11.18 7.44 -17.61
N LYS A 596 11.81 8.19 -18.51
CA LYS A 596 13.23 8.54 -18.39
C LYS A 596 13.50 9.41 -17.17
N ILE A 597 12.66 10.41 -16.92
CA ILE A 597 12.78 11.27 -15.73
C ILE A 597 12.51 10.46 -14.46
N GLU A 598 11.40 9.71 -14.44
CA GLU A 598 11.00 8.94 -13.26
C GLU A 598 11.98 7.80 -12.92
N SER A 599 12.70 7.25 -13.91
CA SER A 599 13.70 6.20 -13.69
C SER A 599 14.83 6.65 -12.74
N GLU A 600 15.22 7.90 -12.80
CA GLU A 600 16.27 8.45 -11.92
C GLU A 600 15.83 8.45 -10.45
N PHE A 601 14.57 8.73 -10.18
CA PHE A 601 13.97 8.68 -8.83
C PHE A 601 13.67 7.24 -8.40
N GLN A 602 13.24 6.39 -9.33
CA GLN A 602 12.98 4.97 -9.06
C GLN A 602 14.25 4.24 -8.62
N ASN A 603 15.39 4.52 -9.26
CA ASN A 603 16.71 3.97 -8.90
C ASN A 603 17.21 4.40 -7.51
N LYS A 604 16.62 5.42 -6.90
CA LYS A 604 16.90 5.84 -5.52
C LYS A 604 15.93 5.24 -4.50
N SER A 605 14.77 4.77 -4.96
CA SER A 605 13.69 4.20 -4.13
C SER A 605 13.70 2.66 -4.19
N LEU A 606 14.84 2.05 -3.82
CA LEU A 606 15.05 0.60 -3.95
C LEU A 606 14.19 -0.24 -3.00
N GLY A 607 13.56 0.36 -1.99
CA GLY A 607 12.54 -0.31 -1.17
C GLY A 607 11.24 -0.58 -1.93
N GLY A 608 11.09 0.01 -3.11
CA GLY A 608 9.99 -0.21 -4.02
C GLY A 608 9.45 1.07 -4.64
N ALA A 609 9.18 1.01 -5.93
CA ALA A 609 8.65 2.11 -6.72
C ALA A 609 7.98 1.58 -7.99
N ILE A 610 6.98 2.29 -8.47
CA ILE A 610 6.28 1.99 -9.73
C ILE A 610 6.09 3.30 -10.49
N SER A 611 6.26 3.28 -11.79
CA SER A 611 5.90 4.37 -12.69
C SER A 611 4.81 3.93 -13.65
N TYR A 612 3.92 4.84 -14.01
CA TYR A 612 2.82 4.54 -14.93
C TYR A 612 2.65 5.62 -15.99
N VAL A 613 2.07 5.21 -17.12
CA VAL A 613 1.66 6.12 -18.19
C VAL A 613 0.17 5.99 -18.49
N GLU A 614 -0.50 7.13 -18.65
CA GLU A 614 -1.89 7.18 -19.11
C GLU A 614 -1.90 7.02 -20.63
N VAL A 615 -2.61 6.01 -21.11
CA VAL A 615 -2.70 5.72 -22.54
C VAL A 615 -4.16 5.70 -23.00
N PRO A 616 -4.44 6.06 -24.26
CA PRO A 616 -5.77 5.90 -24.82
C PRO A 616 -6.12 4.42 -24.98
N ASN A 617 -7.29 4.11 -25.51
CA ASN A 617 -7.63 2.75 -25.91
C ASN A 617 -6.73 2.30 -27.05
N LEU A 618 -5.82 1.38 -26.77
CA LEU A 618 -4.82 0.83 -27.72
C LEU A 618 -5.13 -0.61 -28.15
N THR A 619 -6.34 -1.11 -27.97
CA THR A 619 -6.72 -2.47 -28.36
C THR A 619 -6.51 -2.73 -29.88
N ASN A 620 -6.61 -1.70 -30.70
CA ASN A 620 -6.37 -1.76 -32.15
C ASN A 620 -4.96 -1.28 -32.57
N ASN A 621 -4.09 -0.94 -31.62
CA ASN A 621 -2.70 -0.51 -31.88
C ASN A 621 -1.79 -1.04 -30.76
N VAL A 622 -1.69 -2.36 -30.68
CA VAL A 622 -0.89 -3.05 -29.65
C VAL A 622 0.61 -2.80 -29.84
N GLU A 623 1.04 -2.55 -31.08
CA GLU A 623 2.43 -2.22 -31.41
C GLU A 623 2.94 -1.00 -30.64
N ALA A 624 2.10 0.00 -30.41
CA ALA A 624 2.47 1.16 -29.59
C ALA A 624 2.79 0.75 -28.15
N ILE A 625 2.05 -0.19 -27.57
CA ILE A 625 2.34 -0.75 -26.24
C ILE A 625 3.65 -1.54 -26.27
N GLU A 626 3.89 -2.35 -27.31
CA GLU A 626 5.14 -3.12 -27.44
C GLU A 626 6.38 -2.21 -27.48
N GLU A 627 6.31 -1.07 -28.17
CA GLU A 627 7.43 -0.11 -28.20
C GLU A 627 7.69 0.49 -26.81
N VAL A 628 6.65 0.83 -26.06
CA VAL A 628 6.80 1.30 -24.67
C VAL A 628 7.32 0.19 -23.76
N ILE A 629 6.90 -1.08 -23.94
CA ILE A 629 7.42 -2.23 -23.18
C ILE A 629 8.93 -2.38 -23.40
N ARG A 630 9.41 -2.27 -24.65
CA ARG A 630 10.84 -2.31 -24.95
C ARG A 630 11.60 -1.16 -24.31
N PHE A 631 11.00 0.03 -24.29
CA PHE A 631 11.57 1.18 -23.60
C PHE A 631 11.66 0.95 -22.08
N ILE A 632 10.65 0.34 -21.46
CA ILE A 632 10.67 -0.05 -20.03
C ILE A 632 11.86 -0.96 -19.78
N TYR A 633 12.07 -2.00 -20.59
CA TYR A 633 13.18 -2.94 -20.43
C TYR A 633 14.55 -2.24 -20.32
N ASP A 634 14.79 -1.24 -21.16
CA ASP A 634 16.07 -0.55 -21.22
C ASP A 634 16.25 0.57 -20.18
N ASN A 635 15.17 1.22 -19.76
CA ASN A 635 15.27 2.50 -19.09
C ASN A 635 14.72 2.53 -17.65
N ILE A 636 13.71 1.73 -17.32
CA ILE A 636 13.06 1.84 -16.02
C ILE A 636 12.78 0.45 -15.42
N GLN A 637 12.95 0.31 -14.11
CA GLN A 637 12.81 -0.98 -13.46
C GLN A 637 11.37 -1.51 -13.46
N TYR A 638 10.37 -0.63 -13.19
CA TYR A 638 9.00 -1.03 -13.05
C TYR A 638 8.05 -0.03 -13.71
N GLY A 639 7.39 -0.46 -14.78
CA GLY A 639 6.45 0.35 -15.57
C GLY A 639 5.06 -0.27 -15.68
N GLU A 640 4.04 0.57 -15.72
CA GLU A 640 2.62 0.19 -15.83
C GLU A 640 1.90 1.02 -16.89
N PHE A 641 0.82 0.45 -17.43
CA PHE A 641 -0.10 1.13 -18.34
C PHE A 641 -1.44 1.40 -17.66
N ASN A 642 -1.94 2.61 -17.81
CA ASN A 642 -3.30 2.97 -17.43
C ASN A 642 -4.15 3.09 -18.70
N THR A 643 -4.71 1.98 -19.14
CA THR A 643 -5.75 1.95 -20.17
C THR A 643 -7.13 2.14 -19.52
N LYS A 644 -8.19 2.18 -20.32
CA LYS A 644 -9.57 2.31 -19.83
C LYS A 644 -10.34 1.05 -20.17
N SER A 645 -10.96 0.43 -19.17
CA SER A 645 -11.69 -0.83 -19.31
C SER A 645 -12.92 -0.81 -18.40
N ASP A 646 -13.84 0.12 -18.69
CA ASP A 646 -15.08 0.29 -17.92
C ASP A 646 -16.28 -0.27 -18.69
N TYR A 647 -17.34 -0.57 -17.96
CA TYR A 647 -18.57 -1.07 -18.54
C TYR A 647 -19.80 -0.45 -17.88
N CYS A 648 -20.73 0.06 -18.69
CA CYS A 648 -22.04 0.53 -18.21
C CYS A 648 -23.08 -0.57 -18.38
N GLN A 649 -23.66 -1.03 -17.30
CA GLN A 649 -24.65 -2.10 -17.27
C GLN A 649 -26.05 -1.65 -17.77
N VAL A 650 -26.27 -0.33 -17.92
CA VAL A 650 -27.55 0.23 -18.39
C VAL A 650 -27.64 0.18 -19.91
N CYS A 651 -26.60 0.61 -20.62
CA CYS A 651 -26.62 0.71 -22.08
C CYS A 651 -25.64 -0.22 -22.81
N GLY A 652 -24.82 -0.98 -22.07
CA GLY A 652 -23.82 -1.87 -22.66
C GLY A 652 -22.55 -1.14 -23.16
N TYR A 653 -22.36 0.13 -22.82
CA TYR A 653 -21.14 0.87 -23.20
C TYR A 653 -19.90 0.19 -22.62
N ASP A 654 -18.95 -0.15 -23.49
CA ASP A 654 -17.62 -0.68 -23.15
C ASP A 654 -16.56 0.37 -23.57
N GLY A 655 -15.91 1.00 -22.60
CA GLY A 655 -14.99 2.10 -22.83
C GLY A 655 -14.72 2.91 -21.57
N GLU A 656 -14.38 4.19 -21.72
CA GLU A 656 -14.10 5.07 -20.59
C GLU A 656 -15.36 5.73 -20.04
N ILE A 657 -15.69 5.45 -18.77
CA ILE A 657 -16.68 6.20 -17.99
C ILE A 657 -15.99 7.45 -17.43
N MET A 658 -16.62 8.60 -17.61
CA MET A 658 -16.02 9.92 -17.37
C MET A 658 -16.41 10.47 -15.99
N ILE A 659 -15.59 11.38 -15.47
CA ILE A 659 -15.94 12.20 -14.30
C ILE A 659 -16.43 13.54 -14.80
N ASN A 660 -17.72 13.86 -14.56
CA ASN A 660 -18.36 15.11 -15.00
C ASN A 660 -17.87 16.34 -14.19
N ASP A 661 -18.40 17.53 -14.50
CA ASP A 661 -17.99 18.76 -13.81
C ASP A 661 -18.46 18.85 -12.36
N ASN A 662 -19.47 18.07 -11.99
CA ASN A 662 -19.94 17.92 -10.61
C ASN A 662 -19.13 16.88 -9.81
N MET A 663 -18.04 16.36 -10.39
CA MET A 663 -17.19 15.31 -9.78
C MET A 663 -17.92 13.96 -9.58
N GLU A 664 -18.91 13.65 -10.42
CA GLU A 664 -19.64 12.40 -10.44
C GLU A 664 -19.20 11.54 -11.62
N TRP A 665 -19.14 10.22 -11.43
CA TRP A 665 -18.92 9.28 -12.51
C TRP A 665 -20.17 9.19 -13.39
N GLU A 666 -20.01 9.34 -14.70
CA GLU A 666 -21.11 9.40 -15.65
C GLU A 666 -20.77 8.63 -16.94
N CYS A 667 -21.68 7.77 -17.37
CA CYS A 667 -21.55 7.08 -18.66
C CYS A 667 -21.70 8.10 -19.81
N PRO A 668 -20.74 8.18 -20.75
CA PRO A 668 -20.82 9.16 -21.84
C PRO A 668 -21.94 8.87 -22.84
N GLN A 669 -22.48 7.64 -22.87
CA GLN A 669 -23.53 7.24 -23.83
C GLN A 669 -24.94 7.42 -23.29
N CYS A 670 -25.24 7.03 -22.05
CA CYS A 670 -26.59 7.05 -21.49
C CYS A 670 -26.75 7.95 -20.26
N HIS A 671 -25.69 8.66 -19.87
CA HIS A 671 -25.65 9.56 -18.70
C HIS A 671 -26.00 8.89 -17.36
N ASN A 672 -25.89 7.55 -17.29
CA ASN A 672 -26.06 6.82 -16.03
C ASN A 672 -24.99 7.29 -15.02
N LYS A 673 -25.43 7.58 -13.78
CA LYS A 673 -24.57 7.99 -12.65
C LYS A 673 -24.68 7.01 -11.46
N ASP A 674 -25.44 5.95 -11.61
CA ASP A 674 -25.60 4.95 -10.57
C ASP A 674 -24.39 4.01 -10.56
N HIS A 675 -23.52 4.17 -9.57
CA HIS A 675 -22.31 3.36 -9.39
C HIS A 675 -22.61 1.84 -9.31
N ALA A 676 -23.79 1.45 -8.79
CA ALA A 676 -24.18 0.05 -8.74
C ALA A 676 -24.48 -0.56 -10.12
N LYS A 677 -24.57 0.29 -11.16
CA LYS A 677 -24.83 -0.10 -12.55
C LYS A 677 -23.67 0.24 -13.49
N MET A 678 -22.48 0.42 -12.94
CA MET A 678 -21.25 0.66 -13.66
C MET A 678 -20.14 -0.21 -13.09
N ASN A 679 -19.29 -0.73 -13.94
CA ASN A 679 -18.00 -1.31 -13.56
C ASN A 679 -16.91 -0.33 -13.99
N VAL A 680 -16.37 0.43 -13.04
CA VAL A 680 -15.28 1.39 -13.29
C VAL A 680 -14.04 0.88 -12.61
N THR A 681 -12.98 0.73 -13.39
CA THR A 681 -11.69 0.24 -12.88
C THR A 681 -10.61 1.27 -13.18
N ARG A 682 -9.90 1.71 -12.15
CA ARG A 682 -8.79 2.66 -12.27
C ARG A 682 -7.59 2.19 -11.46
N ARG A 683 -6.42 2.50 -11.98
CA ARG A 683 -5.20 2.33 -11.20
C ARG A 683 -5.15 3.38 -10.10
N THR A 684 -4.97 2.93 -8.87
CA THR A 684 -4.92 3.82 -7.70
C THR A 684 -3.50 4.11 -7.26
N CYS A 685 -2.72 3.10 -6.97
CA CYS A 685 -1.37 3.24 -6.44
C CYS A 685 -0.51 1.99 -6.67
N GLY A 686 -0.65 1.33 -7.81
CA GLY A 686 0.08 0.10 -8.16
C GLY A 686 -0.78 -1.16 -8.13
N TYR A 687 -2.07 -1.03 -7.83
CA TYR A 687 -3.12 -2.02 -8.05
C TYR A 687 -4.38 -1.35 -8.59
N LEU A 688 -5.32 -2.15 -9.07
CA LEU A 688 -6.58 -1.65 -9.59
C LEU A 688 -7.59 -1.48 -8.46
N GLY A 689 -8.31 -0.35 -8.46
CA GLY A 689 -9.44 -0.09 -7.61
C GLY A 689 -10.75 -0.10 -8.37
N GLU A 690 -11.83 -0.49 -7.72
CA GLU A 690 -13.16 -0.61 -8.30
C GLU A 690 -14.16 0.28 -7.58
N ASN A 691 -14.75 1.24 -8.29
CA ASN A 691 -15.96 2.00 -7.91
C ASN A 691 -15.91 2.93 -6.69
N PHE A 692 -14.87 2.91 -5.85
CA PHE A 692 -14.82 3.69 -4.60
C PHE A 692 -13.52 4.48 -4.49
N TRP A 693 -13.62 5.82 -4.57
CA TRP A 693 -12.47 6.72 -4.41
C TRP A 693 -12.87 7.95 -3.61
N ASN A 694 -11.97 8.43 -2.75
CA ASN A 694 -12.13 9.69 -2.03
C ASN A 694 -12.13 10.88 -2.99
N ALA A 695 -12.60 12.04 -2.50
CA ALA A 695 -12.73 13.25 -3.30
C ALA A 695 -11.40 13.72 -3.92
N GLY A 696 -10.28 13.58 -3.20
CA GLY A 696 -8.95 13.95 -3.70
C GLY A 696 -8.50 13.02 -4.82
N LYS A 697 -8.70 11.70 -4.68
CA LYS A 697 -8.35 10.72 -5.71
C LYS A 697 -9.23 10.87 -6.96
N THR A 698 -10.50 11.17 -6.79
CA THR A 698 -11.41 11.47 -7.91
C THR A 698 -10.96 12.71 -8.69
N LYS A 699 -10.52 13.77 -8.00
CA LYS A 699 -9.94 14.96 -8.62
C LYS A 699 -8.65 14.64 -9.37
N GLU A 700 -7.77 13.86 -8.76
CA GLU A 700 -6.51 13.44 -9.38
C GLU A 700 -6.76 12.63 -10.65
N ILE A 701 -7.69 11.65 -10.62
CA ILE A 701 -8.05 10.86 -11.80
C ILE A 701 -8.62 11.74 -12.92
N LYS A 702 -9.51 12.71 -12.58
CA LYS A 702 -10.07 13.66 -13.56
C LYS A 702 -8.99 14.53 -14.20
N ALA A 703 -7.95 14.87 -13.46
CA ALA A 703 -6.89 15.77 -13.93
C ALA A 703 -5.80 15.07 -14.77
N ARG A 704 -5.81 13.76 -14.88
CA ARG A 704 -4.80 12.99 -15.63
C ARG A 704 -4.81 13.33 -17.10
N VAL A 705 -3.62 13.57 -17.66
CA VAL A 705 -3.42 13.79 -19.10
C VAL A 705 -2.86 12.52 -19.75
N LEU A 706 -3.15 12.32 -21.04
CA LEU A 706 -2.59 11.22 -21.82
C LEU A 706 -1.11 11.47 -22.11
N HIS A 707 -0.33 10.39 -22.17
CA HIS A 707 1.11 10.39 -22.44
C HIS A 707 1.47 9.76 -23.81
N LEU A 708 0.50 9.13 -24.50
CA LEU A 708 0.63 8.60 -25.86
C LEU A 708 -0.43 9.21 -26.79
#